data_6fea4d2a6739dc4f81c2d5857486cf56
#
_entry.id   6fea4d2a6739dc4f81c2d5857486cf56
#
_cell.length_a   1.000
_cell.length_b   1.000
_cell.length_c   1.000
_cell.angle_alpha   90.00
_cell.angle_beta   90.00
_cell.angle_gamma   90.00
#
_symmetry.space_group_name_H-M   'P 1'
#
loop_
_entity.id
_entity.type
_entity.pdbx_description
1 polymer ?
#
loop_
_entity_poly.entity_id
_entity_poly.type
_entity_poly.pdbx_seq_one_letter_code
_entity_poly.pdbx_strand_id
1 'polypeptide(L)'
;MKKKTNVRAGGWSALKKICTIMKLCLILSLFAVFSVSAGSMAQNAKLSMEKKSVSLIEVLNELSEKSDYEFFYNDNEVKGVKVSVSVKDATVSEILDHVLQGTALKYQIVDHVIVISPQKDEQAQEKGVWRVSGIVKDQHGVPLPGVTIILKGSSTGTATDASGKFKMHFIDENETVTLVFSFIGMISREVVVKDFIKENLEIVMHSEEEKLDEVIVTGMGNKSKNSFTGSATVVSRQQLMSVGTKSLLQSLAAFVPGLQIVKNNEMGSDPNTRPEILIRGRSSFEGSSNVPTFIVDGAEVDLDYVFDMDMNDVETVTVLKDASASALYGSKAAKGVVVITTKPLRAGKLRVSYSGTLRTSIPDVRDYDLLNAAEKLEYERLAGVYDDNGKFQYEKDTEYNEKFKRVREGVDTDWLSKPLRNSVSQNHNLNIAGGDEYIRYSLGARYGSEQGVMEKSKRDRYSLNFRLSYNKQDKVYVSNSTTITSVNSEESPYGTFNKYVELNPYDRAYNLDGSLNKVLSFNVPNPLFEATLGSYDRSEQFYLNNVLDLRVEVLPGFRVEGFFSLNKSKDDSEKFTSPEAHEFNNKEASESGRIEISNKKSMTYEGRVTLSYNKMFGTGTLLNAMGGANIQSSENNGNGYTAVGLYSDKLGHPAFATRYPEGATPQGSQGLERSMGLFLNANVIYDDRYFADASIRYEGSSKFGEDQRFTPFWSLGLGWNIHKEKFLNMSGTDRIKLRGSLGYTGNASFSPYQAMTTYKYDAGLDYDKGIGAIPMAIGNPDLKWERALTYNVGLDVVLFKNRLDFTLEYYNKTTDNLLLDVAKAPSVGTTTAKENMGKLLNTGIELQTRVVAISNKYLNWSLSLNMQHNENKIKKISNALEKMNEELNTANGTLLPPPVYVEGESLSAVKAVKSGGIDPATGQEVFIDRFGNPTFVYNYWDKRTYGDSDPTLSGTFGTYLTFKGFS
;
A
#
# COMPACT_ATOMS: atom_id res chain seq x y z
N MET A 1 -42.05 46.47 6.78
CA MET A 1 -41.32 46.26 8.05
C MET A 1 -40.15 45.30 7.81
N LYS A 2 -38.91 45.86 7.83
CA LYS A 2 -37.66 45.10 7.61
C LYS A 2 -37.28 44.35 8.89
N LYS A 3 -37.17 43.05 8.87
CA LYS A 3 -36.42 42.31 9.90
C LYS A 3 -35.13 41.79 9.26
N LYS A 4 -34.00 42.41 9.61
CA LYS A 4 -32.66 41.89 9.36
C LYS A 4 -32.39 40.73 10.33
N THR A 5 -32.19 39.55 9.81
CA THR A 5 -31.61 38.45 10.58
C THR A 5 -30.08 38.49 10.40
N ASN A 6 -29.39 38.86 11.47
CA ASN A 6 -27.93 38.75 11.58
C ASN A 6 -27.55 37.27 11.67
N VAL A 7 -26.98 36.70 10.60
CA VAL A 7 -26.28 35.44 10.65
C VAL A 7 -24.87 35.71 11.20
N ARG A 8 -24.57 35.16 12.35
CA ARG A 8 -23.30 35.34 13.09
C ARG A 8 -22.13 34.81 12.29
N ALA A 9 -21.18 35.72 12.00
CA ALA A 9 -19.85 35.46 11.46
C ALA A 9 -18.92 34.80 12.51
N GLY A 10 -19.32 33.69 13.10
CA GLY A 10 -18.52 33.01 14.15
C GLY A 10 -17.51 31.97 13.61
N GLY A 11 -17.74 31.42 12.43
CA GLY A 11 -16.93 30.33 11.89
C GLY A 11 -15.57 30.76 11.30
N TRP A 12 -15.51 31.95 10.73
CA TRP A 12 -14.28 32.44 10.06
C TRP A 12 -13.19 32.90 11.04
N SER A 13 -13.55 33.33 12.25
CA SER A 13 -12.56 33.70 13.27
C SER A 13 -11.89 32.49 13.91
N ALA A 14 -12.60 31.38 14.07
CA ALA A 14 -12.05 30.12 14.58
C ALA A 14 -11.11 29.48 13.56
N LEU A 15 -11.47 29.46 12.26
CA LEU A 15 -10.60 28.94 11.20
C LEU A 15 -9.32 29.77 11.04
N LYS A 16 -9.42 31.11 11.11
CA LYS A 16 -8.24 31.97 11.12
C LYS A 16 -7.34 31.74 12.33
N LYS A 17 -7.90 31.51 13.52
CA LYS A 17 -7.11 31.17 14.72
C LYS A 17 -6.41 29.81 14.59
N ILE A 18 -7.09 28.80 14.04
CA ILE A 18 -6.51 27.47 13.78
C ILE A 18 -5.40 27.56 12.72
N CYS A 19 -5.61 28.26 11.62
CA CYS A 19 -4.56 28.51 10.62
C CYS A 19 -3.38 29.31 11.20
N THR A 20 -3.64 30.24 12.10
CA THR A 20 -2.57 31.03 12.75
C THR A 20 -1.78 30.18 13.74
N ILE A 21 -2.47 29.31 14.50
CA ILE A 21 -1.82 28.33 15.39
C ILE A 21 -0.98 27.32 14.59
N MET A 22 -1.52 26.79 13.48
CA MET A 22 -0.77 25.91 12.58
C MET A 22 0.46 26.59 11.98
N LYS A 23 0.33 27.86 11.53
CA LYS A 23 1.48 28.64 11.06
C LYS A 23 2.50 28.88 12.17
N LEU A 24 2.05 29.18 13.40
CA LEU A 24 2.93 29.37 14.55
C LEU A 24 3.65 28.09 14.94
N CYS A 25 2.96 26.95 14.93
CA CYS A 25 3.56 25.62 15.17
C CYS A 25 4.57 25.26 14.07
N LEU A 26 4.28 25.59 12.80
CA LEU A 26 5.20 25.34 11.69
C LEU A 26 6.44 26.25 11.78
N ILE A 27 6.27 27.51 12.16
CA ILE A 27 7.38 28.47 12.39
C ILE A 27 8.19 28.06 13.63
N LEU A 28 7.56 27.64 14.72
CA LEU A 28 8.26 27.15 15.92
C LEU A 28 9.00 25.85 15.64
N SER A 29 8.46 24.95 14.84
CA SER A 29 9.16 23.73 14.43
C SER A 29 10.33 24.02 13.48
N LEU A 30 10.21 25.00 12.59
CA LEU A 30 11.34 25.50 11.77
C LEU A 30 12.41 26.18 12.63
N PHE A 31 12.02 27.00 13.62
CA PHE A 31 12.96 27.63 14.54
C PHE A 31 13.69 26.62 15.45
N ALA A 32 13.01 25.56 15.88
CA ALA A 32 13.63 24.47 16.65
C ALA A 32 14.68 23.70 15.82
N VAL A 33 14.48 23.58 14.52
CA VAL A 33 15.45 22.93 13.60
C VAL A 33 16.68 23.81 13.34
N PHE A 34 16.53 25.15 13.39
CA PHE A 34 17.66 26.07 13.18
C PHE A 34 18.41 26.44 14.47
N SER A 35 17.88 26.11 15.65
CA SER A 35 18.51 26.44 16.94
C SER A 35 19.44 25.36 17.49
N VAL A 36 19.60 24.24 16.83
CA VAL A 36 20.58 23.20 17.20
C VAL A 36 21.85 23.41 16.37
N SER A 37 22.56 24.47 16.68
CA SER A 37 24.01 24.55 16.41
C SER A 37 24.72 23.83 17.54
N ALA A 38 24.94 22.54 17.41
CA ALA A 38 25.89 21.84 18.25
C ALA A 38 27.29 22.33 17.88
N GLY A 39 27.75 23.32 18.64
CA GLY A 39 29.14 23.68 18.64
C GLY A 39 29.94 22.52 19.17
N SER A 40 30.75 21.89 18.34
CA SER A 40 31.84 21.03 18.81
C SER A 40 32.83 21.94 19.55
N MET A 41 32.78 21.98 20.85
CA MET A 41 33.80 22.62 21.67
C MET A 41 35.05 21.73 21.64
N ALA A 42 36.16 22.34 21.32
CA ALA A 42 37.46 21.70 21.18
C ALA A 42 37.95 21.09 22.48
N GLN A 43 38.63 19.98 22.38
CA GLN A 43 39.32 19.19 23.44
C GLN A 43 40.35 19.95 24.30
N ASN A 44 40.42 21.28 24.27
CA ASN A 44 41.41 22.12 24.96
C ASN A 44 40.73 23.36 25.57
N ALA A 45 39.63 23.23 26.27
CA ALA A 45 39.11 24.34 27.10
C ALA A 45 40.06 24.62 28.23
N LYS A 46 40.69 25.81 28.26
CA LYS A 46 41.53 26.31 29.33
C LYS A 46 40.65 26.95 30.40
N LEU A 47 40.78 26.51 31.65
CA LEU A 47 39.98 26.94 32.78
C LEU A 47 40.87 27.68 33.79
N SER A 48 40.31 28.66 34.44
CA SER A 48 40.99 29.35 35.56
C SER A 48 40.19 29.13 36.83
N MET A 49 40.84 28.69 37.90
CA MET A 49 40.20 28.36 39.16
C MET A 49 41.09 28.76 40.31
N GLU A 50 40.53 29.47 41.31
CA GLU A 50 41.19 29.83 42.55
C GLU A 50 40.28 29.50 43.77
N LYS A 51 40.65 28.45 44.51
CA LYS A 51 39.96 28.02 45.74
C LYS A 51 40.93 27.56 46.80
N LYS A 52 40.64 27.88 48.06
CA LYS A 52 41.49 27.51 49.23
C LYS A 52 40.70 26.63 50.17
N SER A 53 41.23 25.43 50.47
CA SER A 53 40.69 24.50 51.50
C SER A 53 39.22 24.11 51.28
N VAL A 54 38.83 23.79 50.04
CA VAL A 54 37.49 23.29 49.66
C VAL A 54 37.47 21.79 49.52
N SER A 55 36.28 21.18 49.56
CA SER A 55 36.12 19.74 49.27
C SER A 55 36.54 19.38 47.86
N LEU A 56 37.22 18.24 47.70
CA LEU A 56 37.59 17.74 46.37
C LEU A 56 36.34 17.54 45.48
N ILE A 57 35.21 17.09 46.04
CA ILE A 57 33.95 16.92 45.35
C ILE A 57 33.45 18.24 44.74
N GLU A 58 33.63 19.36 45.46
CA GLU A 58 33.22 20.68 44.97
C GLU A 58 34.06 21.12 43.77
N VAL A 59 35.34 20.80 43.74
CA VAL A 59 36.24 21.09 42.63
C VAL A 59 35.90 20.20 41.41
N LEU A 60 35.60 18.92 41.62
CA LEU A 60 35.23 17.99 40.56
C LEU A 60 33.89 18.35 39.93
N ASN A 61 32.92 18.76 40.71
CA ASN A 61 31.62 19.22 40.20
C ASN A 61 31.75 20.49 39.34
N GLU A 62 32.57 21.45 39.81
CA GLU A 62 32.82 22.67 39.02
C GLU A 62 33.60 22.41 37.75
N LEU A 63 34.51 21.43 37.73
CA LEU A 63 35.20 20.98 36.53
C LEU A 63 34.22 20.25 35.54
N SER A 64 33.30 19.47 36.07
CA SER A 64 32.27 18.83 35.27
C SER A 64 31.31 19.83 34.63
N GLU A 65 30.94 20.91 35.35
CA GLU A 65 30.07 21.97 34.80
C GLU A 65 30.76 22.85 33.73
N LYS A 66 32.09 23.00 33.83
CA LYS A 66 32.86 23.88 32.94
C LYS A 66 33.64 23.17 31.82
N SER A 67 33.57 21.85 31.77
CA SER A 67 34.26 21.03 30.73
C SER A 67 33.35 19.90 30.26
N ASP A 68 33.71 19.26 29.14
CA ASP A 68 32.99 18.11 28.60
C ASP A 68 33.37 16.76 29.24
N TYR A 69 34.00 16.82 30.47
CA TYR A 69 34.43 15.62 31.20
C TYR A 69 33.43 15.24 32.28
N GLU A 70 33.10 13.98 32.37
CA GLU A 70 32.37 13.36 33.49
C GLU A 70 33.36 12.73 34.46
N PHE A 71 33.16 12.93 35.76
CA PHE A 71 34.03 12.42 36.79
C PHE A 71 33.41 11.22 37.50
N PHE A 72 34.17 10.12 37.52
CA PHE A 72 33.77 8.89 38.18
C PHE A 72 34.68 8.60 39.38
N TYR A 73 34.14 8.56 40.60
CA TYR A 73 34.86 8.34 41.83
C TYR A 73 33.99 7.62 42.85
N ASN A 74 34.63 6.98 43.85
CA ASN A 74 33.95 6.36 44.96
C ASN A 74 33.77 7.40 46.07
N ASP A 75 32.52 7.72 46.44
CA ASP A 75 32.16 8.72 47.42
C ASP A 75 32.89 8.55 48.76
N ASN A 76 33.14 7.32 49.19
CA ASN A 76 33.83 7.04 50.48
C ASN A 76 35.32 7.37 50.43
N GLU A 77 35.95 7.41 49.28
CA GLU A 77 37.37 7.68 49.10
C GLU A 77 37.67 9.17 48.87
N VAL A 78 36.69 9.91 48.40
CA VAL A 78 36.81 11.34 48.07
C VAL A 78 36.23 12.21 49.17
N LYS A 79 35.32 11.64 49.98
CA LYS A 79 34.63 12.34 51.09
C LYS A 79 35.62 12.73 52.19
N GLY A 80 35.74 14.04 52.48
CA GLY A 80 36.61 14.59 53.48
C GLY A 80 38.00 15.03 52.99
N VAL A 81 38.35 14.78 51.74
CA VAL A 81 39.56 15.29 51.11
C VAL A 81 39.39 16.78 50.80
N LYS A 82 40.24 17.63 51.50
CA LYS A 82 40.28 19.07 51.24
C LYS A 82 41.46 19.41 50.34
N VAL A 83 41.22 20.19 49.34
CA VAL A 83 42.20 20.58 48.35
C VAL A 83 42.22 22.10 48.14
N SER A 84 43.35 22.61 47.68
CA SER A 84 43.45 24.03 47.31
C SER A 84 43.98 24.08 45.86
N VAL A 85 43.37 24.89 45.05
CA VAL A 85 43.76 25.06 43.64
C VAL A 85 43.84 26.55 43.33
N SER A 86 44.93 26.92 42.64
CA SER A 86 45.13 28.30 42.14
C SER A 86 45.84 28.18 40.80
N VAL A 87 45.06 28.11 39.73
CA VAL A 87 45.56 27.96 38.37
C VAL A 87 44.87 28.96 37.42
N LYS A 88 45.59 29.44 36.45
CA LYS A 88 45.10 30.38 35.44
C LYS A 88 45.39 29.79 34.04
N ASP A 89 44.37 29.75 33.19
CA ASP A 89 44.47 29.22 31.83
C ASP A 89 45.06 27.81 31.71
N ALA A 90 44.64 26.88 32.63
CA ALA A 90 45.13 25.50 32.70
C ALA A 90 44.10 24.52 32.08
N THR A 91 44.56 23.42 31.52
CA THR A 91 43.73 22.30 31.03
C THR A 91 43.17 21.49 32.22
N VAL A 92 42.12 20.71 32.00
CA VAL A 92 41.52 19.87 33.07
C VAL A 92 42.55 18.89 33.66
N SER A 93 43.46 18.34 32.86
CA SER A 93 44.54 17.47 33.30
C SER A 93 45.53 18.20 34.25
N GLU A 94 45.95 19.42 33.88
CA GLU A 94 46.87 20.23 34.70
C GLU A 94 46.23 20.66 36.02
N ILE A 95 44.90 20.91 36.01
CA ILE A 95 44.15 21.22 37.23
C ILE A 95 44.09 19.99 38.13
N LEU A 96 43.82 18.80 37.60
CA LEU A 96 43.76 17.55 38.35
C LEU A 96 45.13 17.13 38.90
N ASP A 97 46.20 17.34 38.16
CA ASP A 97 47.56 17.11 38.65
C ASP A 97 47.86 17.98 39.85
N HIS A 98 47.45 19.23 39.84
CA HIS A 98 47.61 20.18 40.95
C HIS A 98 46.74 19.83 42.16
N VAL A 99 45.48 19.45 41.90
CA VAL A 99 44.45 19.20 42.94
C VAL A 99 44.70 17.88 43.65
N LEU A 100 45.18 16.88 42.95
CA LEU A 100 45.48 15.54 43.48
C LEU A 100 46.87 15.39 44.02
N GLN A 101 47.78 16.36 43.79
CA GLN A 101 49.12 16.36 44.30
C GLN A 101 49.15 16.40 45.85
N GLY A 102 49.71 15.38 46.46
CA GLY A 102 49.72 15.23 47.93
C GLY A 102 48.51 14.51 48.51
N THR A 103 47.57 14.05 47.68
CA THR A 103 46.51 13.14 48.07
C THR A 103 46.90 11.69 47.73
N ALA A 104 46.28 10.71 48.39
CA ALA A 104 46.47 9.29 48.07
C ALA A 104 45.63 8.83 46.85
N LEU A 105 45.26 9.76 45.97
CA LEU A 105 44.40 9.52 44.80
C LEU A 105 45.17 9.74 43.50
N LYS A 106 44.83 8.97 42.46
CA LYS A 106 45.28 9.14 41.06
C LYS A 106 44.06 9.22 40.17
N TYR A 107 44.22 9.80 38.97
CA TYR A 107 43.19 9.83 37.97
C TYR A 107 43.66 9.15 36.65
N GLN A 108 42.70 8.72 35.89
CA GLN A 108 42.90 8.18 34.55
C GLN A 108 41.82 8.74 33.62
N ILE A 109 42.18 9.28 32.45
CA ILE A 109 41.27 9.79 31.43
C ILE A 109 41.01 8.69 30.41
N VAL A 110 39.72 8.37 30.20
CA VAL A 110 39.25 7.43 29.17
C VAL A 110 38.16 8.12 28.39
N ASP A 111 38.48 8.58 27.18
CA ASP A 111 37.60 9.43 26.33
C ASP A 111 37.12 10.70 27.05
N HIS A 112 35.86 10.81 27.39
CA HIS A 112 35.26 11.95 28.09
C HIS A 112 35.02 11.67 29.59
N VAL A 113 35.51 10.54 30.12
CA VAL A 113 35.34 10.14 31.50
C VAL A 113 36.67 10.17 32.25
N ILE A 114 36.74 10.83 33.39
CA ILE A 114 37.90 10.87 34.30
C ILE A 114 37.60 10.04 35.54
N VAL A 115 38.33 8.94 35.69
CA VAL A 115 38.19 8.03 36.83
C VAL A 115 39.23 8.37 37.90
N ILE A 116 38.79 8.63 39.11
CA ILE A 116 39.67 8.90 40.27
C ILE A 116 39.67 7.68 41.20
N SER A 117 40.88 7.17 41.51
CA SER A 117 41.09 5.94 42.31
C SER A 117 42.28 6.09 43.29
N PRO A 118 42.31 5.31 44.37
CA PRO A 118 43.43 5.33 45.31
C PRO A 118 44.75 4.86 44.68
N GLN A 119 45.86 5.45 45.14
CA GLN A 119 47.21 5.03 44.78
C GLN A 119 47.63 3.93 45.72
N LYS A 120 47.48 2.65 45.33
CA LYS A 120 47.95 1.51 46.17
C LYS A 120 49.32 1.01 45.70
N ASP A 121 50.24 0.80 46.67
CA ASP A 121 51.50 0.13 46.48
C ASP A 121 51.30 -1.36 46.15
N GLU A 122 52.03 -1.88 45.17
CA GLU A 122 52.02 -3.30 44.80
C GLU A 122 52.82 -4.12 45.83
N GLN A 123 52.18 -4.80 46.75
CA GLN A 123 52.53 -6.09 47.32
C GLN A 123 51.60 -6.53 48.45
N ALA A 124 50.54 -7.28 48.12
CA ALA A 124 49.94 -8.27 49.01
C ALA A 124 49.13 -9.28 48.19
N GLN A 125 49.37 -10.56 48.39
CA GLN A 125 48.57 -11.65 47.85
C GLN A 125 47.13 -11.55 48.30
N GLU A 126 46.19 -11.15 47.41
CA GLU A 126 44.75 -11.04 47.70
C GLU A 126 43.98 -12.32 47.34
N LYS A 127 43.34 -12.94 48.33
CA LYS A 127 42.23 -13.87 48.13
C LYS A 127 41.05 -13.05 47.57
N GLY A 128 40.46 -13.52 46.46
CA GLY A 128 39.26 -12.95 45.86
C GLY A 128 39.43 -12.13 44.56
N VAL A 129 40.61 -12.02 43.99
CA VAL A 129 40.84 -11.32 42.71
C VAL A 129 40.55 -12.23 41.53
N TRP A 130 39.51 -11.87 40.77
CA TRP A 130 39.12 -12.52 39.54
C TRP A 130 39.88 -11.93 38.32
N ARG A 131 40.41 -12.76 37.47
CA ARG A 131 41.01 -12.38 36.18
C ARG A 131 40.39 -13.25 35.10
N VAL A 132 39.54 -12.64 34.27
CA VAL A 132 38.85 -13.34 33.16
C VAL A 132 39.23 -12.68 31.86
N SER A 133 39.69 -13.48 30.91
CA SER A 133 39.96 -13.01 29.55
C SER A 133 39.49 -14.01 28.50
N GLY A 134 39.16 -13.51 27.33
CA GLY A 134 38.62 -14.36 26.28
C GLY A 134 38.36 -13.62 24.97
N ILE A 135 37.66 -14.29 24.08
CA ILE A 135 37.22 -13.77 22.79
C ILE A 135 35.73 -14.02 22.62
N VAL A 136 34.99 -13.02 22.13
CA VAL A 136 33.59 -13.13 21.79
C VAL A 136 33.46 -13.15 20.28
N LYS A 137 32.73 -14.14 19.76
CA LYS A 137 32.47 -14.34 18.34
C LYS A 137 30.96 -14.46 18.08
N ASP A 138 30.54 -14.25 16.84
CA ASP A 138 29.18 -14.60 16.40
C ASP A 138 29.07 -16.11 16.11
N GLN A 139 27.87 -16.56 15.77
CA GLN A 139 27.57 -17.95 15.38
C GLN A 139 28.31 -18.42 14.12
N HIS A 140 28.89 -17.49 13.34
CA HIS A 140 29.70 -17.77 12.14
C HIS A 140 31.21 -17.74 12.42
N GLY A 141 31.59 -17.51 13.68
CA GLY A 141 32.97 -17.44 14.12
C GLY A 141 33.67 -16.11 13.88
N VAL A 142 32.94 -15.05 13.51
CA VAL A 142 33.50 -13.71 13.31
C VAL A 142 33.62 -13.01 14.67
N PRO A 143 34.81 -12.44 15.02
CA PRO A 143 34.98 -11.69 16.27
C PRO A 143 34.03 -10.50 16.36
N LEU A 144 33.45 -10.29 17.53
CA LEU A 144 32.50 -9.22 17.82
C LEU A 144 33.16 -8.10 18.64
N PRO A 145 33.48 -6.94 18.08
CA PRO A 145 33.97 -5.78 18.82
C PRO A 145 32.81 -5.03 19.51
N GLY A 146 33.08 -4.46 20.70
CA GLY A 146 32.11 -3.64 21.43
C GLY A 146 31.05 -4.44 22.21
N VAL A 147 31.21 -5.75 22.40
CA VAL A 147 30.35 -6.54 23.28
C VAL A 147 30.56 -6.08 24.73
N THR A 148 29.51 -5.68 25.41
CA THR A 148 29.55 -5.28 26.83
C THR A 148 29.51 -6.53 27.70
N ILE A 149 30.43 -6.63 28.66
CA ILE A 149 30.57 -7.72 29.63
C ILE A 149 30.42 -7.13 31.02
N ILE A 150 29.39 -7.56 31.77
CA ILE A 150 29.08 -7.03 33.12
C ILE A 150 29.05 -8.20 34.10
N LEU A 151 29.59 -8.00 35.30
CA LEU A 151 29.39 -8.89 36.42
C LEU A 151 27.94 -8.79 36.88
N LYS A 152 27.22 -9.90 36.89
CA LYS A 152 25.79 -9.95 37.25
C LYS A 152 25.55 -9.40 38.63
N GLY A 153 24.65 -8.40 38.75
CA GLY A 153 24.34 -7.74 40.03
C GLY A 153 25.31 -6.63 40.45
N SER A 154 26.25 -6.25 39.57
CA SER A 154 27.21 -5.16 39.83
C SER A 154 27.27 -4.21 38.63
N SER A 155 27.86 -3.05 38.81
CA SER A 155 28.18 -2.10 37.75
C SER A 155 29.57 -2.32 37.14
N THR A 156 30.31 -3.36 37.61
CA THR A 156 31.63 -3.67 37.13
C THR A 156 31.57 -4.39 35.78
N GLY A 157 32.17 -3.83 34.74
CA GLY A 157 32.13 -4.38 33.39
C GLY A 157 33.30 -3.95 32.50
N THR A 158 33.38 -4.54 31.34
CA THR A 158 34.33 -4.23 30.27
C THR A 158 33.68 -4.42 28.92
N ALA A 159 34.36 -4.03 27.84
CA ALA A 159 33.90 -4.30 26.46
C ALA A 159 35.00 -5.00 25.66
N THR A 160 34.58 -5.71 24.58
CA THR A 160 35.53 -6.34 23.65
C THR A 160 36.20 -5.30 22.75
N ASP A 161 37.45 -5.50 22.49
CA ASP A 161 38.27 -4.71 21.53
C ASP A 161 37.90 -4.98 20.07
N ALA A 162 38.62 -4.31 19.11
CA ALA A 162 38.37 -4.46 17.67
C ALA A 162 38.58 -5.88 17.13
N SER A 163 39.28 -6.75 17.89
CA SER A 163 39.51 -8.16 17.59
C SER A 163 38.57 -9.10 18.34
N GLY A 164 37.55 -8.57 19.02
CA GLY A 164 36.58 -9.33 19.81
C GLY A 164 37.13 -9.85 21.13
N LYS A 165 38.30 -9.42 21.56
CA LYS A 165 38.95 -9.88 22.81
C LYS A 165 38.55 -8.98 23.96
N PHE A 166 38.45 -9.58 25.17
CA PHE A 166 38.20 -8.85 26.39
C PHE A 166 39.14 -9.30 27.50
N LYS A 167 39.38 -8.40 28.44
CA LYS A 167 40.06 -8.68 29.70
C LYS A 167 39.29 -7.97 30.82
N MET A 168 38.98 -8.68 31.89
CA MET A 168 38.24 -8.17 33.01
C MET A 168 38.94 -8.57 34.30
N HIS A 169 39.16 -7.57 35.22
CA HIS A 169 39.73 -7.77 36.52
C HIS A 169 38.77 -7.16 37.55
N PHE A 170 38.39 -7.94 38.55
CA PHE A 170 37.49 -7.46 39.60
C PHE A 170 37.71 -8.26 40.88
N ILE A 171 37.20 -7.75 41.98
CA ILE A 171 37.26 -8.40 43.31
C ILE A 171 35.85 -8.88 43.64
N ASP A 172 35.74 -10.15 43.93
CA ASP A 172 34.49 -10.76 44.39
C ASP A 172 34.83 -11.94 45.30
N GLU A 173 34.22 -12.05 46.46
CA GLU A 173 34.49 -13.06 47.48
C GLU A 173 33.77 -14.40 47.22
N ASN A 174 32.86 -14.41 46.23
CA ASN A 174 32.13 -15.62 45.87
C ASN A 174 33.02 -16.63 45.13
N GLU A 175 32.80 -17.91 45.39
CA GLU A 175 33.50 -19.02 44.72
C GLU A 175 33.09 -19.17 43.24
N THR A 176 32.00 -18.53 42.80
CA THR A 176 31.52 -18.53 41.42
C THR A 176 30.95 -17.17 41.09
N VAL A 177 31.24 -16.66 39.91
CA VAL A 177 30.72 -15.39 39.39
C VAL A 177 30.00 -15.60 38.07
N THR A 178 28.95 -14.80 37.81
CA THR A 178 28.23 -14.84 36.51
C THR A 178 28.52 -13.57 35.73
N LEU A 179 29.10 -13.76 34.52
CA LEU A 179 29.30 -12.66 33.59
C LEU A 179 28.16 -12.62 32.58
N VAL A 180 27.60 -11.44 32.32
CA VAL A 180 26.56 -11.19 31.33
C VAL A 180 27.19 -10.51 30.12
N PHE A 181 27.12 -11.17 28.98
CA PHE A 181 27.57 -10.66 27.69
C PHE A 181 26.37 -10.09 26.94
N SER A 182 26.42 -8.83 26.54
CA SER A 182 25.36 -8.17 25.79
C SER A 182 25.92 -7.37 24.61
N PHE A 183 25.24 -7.45 23.47
CA PHE A 183 25.58 -6.70 22.27
C PHE A 183 24.32 -6.37 21.48
N ILE A 184 24.28 -5.21 20.80
CA ILE A 184 23.11 -4.75 20.06
C ILE A 184 22.80 -5.74 18.92
N GLY A 185 21.57 -6.28 18.90
CA GLY A 185 21.14 -7.28 17.91
C GLY A 185 21.58 -8.72 18.20
N MET A 186 22.06 -9.00 19.42
CA MET A 186 22.44 -10.34 19.87
C MET A 186 21.73 -10.73 21.14
N ILE A 187 21.44 -12.01 21.31
CA ILE A 187 20.84 -12.55 22.53
C ILE A 187 21.89 -12.45 23.67
N SER A 188 21.53 -11.79 24.76
CA SER A 188 22.40 -11.71 25.92
C SER A 188 22.68 -13.11 26.49
N ARG A 189 23.97 -13.37 26.82
CA ARG A 189 24.44 -14.68 27.30
C ARG A 189 25.02 -14.55 28.70
N GLU A 190 24.55 -15.37 29.62
CA GLU A 190 25.12 -15.51 30.96
C GLU A 190 26.11 -16.68 31.00
N VAL A 191 27.29 -16.43 31.57
CA VAL A 191 28.33 -17.43 31.70
C VAL A 191 28.81 -17.46 33.13
N VAL A 192 28.74 -18.62 33.78
CA VAL A 192 29.23 -18.87 35.12
C VAL A 192 30.71 -19.22 35.05
N VAL A 193 31.55 -18.43 35.75
CA VAL A 193 33.00 -18.68 35.86
C VAL A 193 33.27 -19.17 37.29
N LYS A 194 34.00 -20.27 37.42
CA LYS A 194 34.31 -20.95 38.71
C LYS A 194 35.75 -20.82 39.12
N ASP A 195 36.61 -20.41 38.19
CA ASP A 195 38.05 -20.28 38.45
C ASP A 195 38.41 -18.81 38.57
N PHE A 196 39.09 -18.41 39.61
CA PHE A 196 39.56 -17.03 39.87
C PHE A 196 40.45 -16.48 38.72
N ILE A 197 41.14 -17.37 38.00
CA ILE A 197 41.87 -17.04 36.79
C ILE A 197 41.38 -17.89 35.68
N LYS A 198 40.66 -17.28 34.70
CA LYS A 198 40.12 -17.94 33.53
C LYS A 198 40.56 -17.21 32.28
N GLU A 199 41.54 -17.77 31.57
CA GLU A 199 42.04 -17.23 30.32
C GLU A 199 41.48 -18.01 29.11
N ASN A 200 41.44 -17.32 27.96
CA ASN A 200 40.97 -17.89 26.68
C ASN A 200 39.52 -18.39 26.68
N LEU A 201 38.62 -17.69 27.38
CA LEU A 201 37.22 -18.01 27.34
C LEU A 201 36.66 -17.68 25.94
N GLU A 202 36.13 -18.69 25.24
CA GLU A 202 35.49 -18.49 23.94
C GLU A 202 33.97 -18.39 24.12
N ILE A 203 33.41 -17.25 23.79
CA ILE A 203 31.98 -16.97 23.89
C ILE A 203 31.41 -16.81 22.49
N VAL A 204 30.41 -17.62 22.15
CA VAL A 204 29.63 -17.47 20.91
C VAL A 204 28.32 -16.79 21.26
N MET A 205 28.05 -15.63 20.67
CA MET A 205 26.78 -14.93 20.77
C MET A 205 25.93 -15.27 19.53
N HIS A 206 24.64 -15.43 19.74
CA HIS A 206 23.68 -15.70 18.68
C HIS A 206 22.94 -14.43 18.34
N SER A 207 22.71 -14.20 17.04
CA SER A 207 21.91 -13.08 16.55
C SER A 207 20.46 -13.16 17.07
N GLU A 208 19.93 -12.04 17.46
CA GLU A 208 18.52 -11.91 17.91
C GLU A 208 17.54 -12.12 16.74
N GLU A 209 18.05 -12.22 15.49
CA GLU A 209 17.23 -12.45 14.28
C GLU A 209 16.50 -13.81 14.25
N GLU A 210 16.76 -14.73 15.17
CA GLU A 210 16.11 -16.05 15.16
C GLU A 210 14.80 -16.15 15.96
N LYS A 211 14.31 -15.10 16.62
CA LYS A 211 13.00 -15.15 17.31
C LYS A 211 12.30 -13.79 17.40
N LEU A 212 12.18 -13.06 16.32
CA LEU A 212 11.01 -12.21 16.18
C LEU A 212 9.87 -13.14 15.75
N ASP A 213 8.97 -13.49 16.67
CA ASP A 213 7.68 -14.07 16.32
C ASP A 213 7.09 -13.16 15.23
N GLU A 214 6.84 -13.76 14.05
CA GLU A 214 6.29 -13.03 12.91
C GLU A 214 4.99 -12.35 13.34
N VAL A 215 5.00 -11.02 13.37
CA VAL A 215 3.88 -10.21 13.86
C VAL A 215 2.96 -9.88 12.71
N ILE A 216 1.68 -10.19 12.87
CA ILE A 216 0.63 -9.78 11.95
C ILE A 216 0.12 -8.41 12.39
N VAL A 217 0.40 -7.39 11.57
CA VAL A 217 -0.09 -6.02 11.78
C VAL A 217 -1.48 -5.93 11.19
N THR A 218 -2.49 -5.76 12.03
CA THR A 218 -3.89 -5.66 11.56
C THR A 218 -4.33 -4.21 11.30
N GLY A 219 -3.45 -3.21 11.54
CA GLY A 219 -3.77 -1.78 11.43
C GLY A 219 -4.55 -1.20 12.62
N MET A 220 -5.15 -2.07 13.45
CA MET A 220 -5.79 -1.71 14.71
C MET A 220 -5.09 -2.34 15.93
N GLY A 221 -4.11 -3.22 15.68
CA GLY A 221 -3.29 -3.87 16.70
C GLY A 221 -2.33 -4.87 16.08
N ASN A 222 -1.39 -5.34 16.88
CA ASN A 222 -0.39 -6.33 16.47
C ASN A 222 -0.71 -7.66 17.15
N LYS A 223 -0.71 -8.75 16.38
CA LYS A 223 -0.93 -10.10 16.89
C LYS A 223 0.24 -11.01 16.52
N SER A 224 0.64 -11.93 17.41
CA SER A 224 1.61 -12.96 17.04
C SER A 224 1.03 -13.90 15.99
N LYS A 225 1.79 -14.25 14.96
CA LYS A 225 1.39 -15.25 13.95
C LYS A 225 1.06 -16.59 14.57
N ASN A 226 1.71 -16.94 15.68
CA ASN A 226 1.50 -18.21 16.38
C ASN A 226 0.09 -18.33 16.99
N SER A 227 -0.51 -17.23 17.43
CA SER A 227 -1.83 -17.19 18.05
C SER A 227 -2.93 -16.57 17.18
N PHE A 228 -2.63 -16.22 15.95
CA PHE A 228 -3.59 -15.63 15.03
C PHE A 228 -4.44 -16.69 14.35
N THR A 229 -5.77 -16.56 14.39
CA THR A 229 -6.74 -17.51 13.83
C THR A 229 -7.16 -17.20 12.40
N GLY A 230 -7.04 -15.96 11.98
CA GLY A 230 -7.48 -15.49 10.66
C GLY A 230 -6.52 -15.86 9.53
N SER A 231 -6.96 -15.55 8.31
CA SER A 231 -6.15 -15.67 7.09
C SER A 231 -5.47 -14.34 6.80
N ALA A 232 -4.15 -14.30 6.92
CA ALA A 232 -3.33 -13.13 6.60
C ALA A 232 -2.01 -13.54 5.95
N THR A 233 -1.60 -12.77 4.95
CA THR A 233 -0.27 -12.91 4.33
C THR A 233 0.54 -11.65 4.62
N VAL A 234 1.70 -11.81 5.22
CA VAL A 234 2.64 -10.72 5.50
C VAL A 234 3.75 -10.76 4.46
N VAL A 235 3.98 -9.65 3.79
CA VAL A 235 5.05 -9.48 2.80
C VAL A 235 6.00 -8.42 3.31
N SER A 236 7.26 -8.80 3.49
CA SER A 236 8.31 -7.90 3.96
C SER A 236 8.81 -7.00 2.83
N ARG A 237 9.41 -5.88 3.20
CA ARG A 237 10.09 -4.98 2.25
C ARG A 237 11.10 -5.70 1.36
N GLN A 238 11.90 -6.62 1.94
CA GLN A 238 12.90 -7.35 1.19
C GLN A 238 12.28 -8.19 0.07
N GLN A 239 11.15 -8.86 0.35
CA GLN A 239 10.39 -9.60 -0.65
C GLN A 239 9.83 -8.66 -1.73
N LEU A 240 9.20 -7.54 -1.35
CA LEU A 240 8.67 -6.56 -2.31
C LEU A 240 9.74 -6.03 -3.26
N MET A 241 10.92 -5.72 -2.74
CA MET A 241 12.04 -5.18 -3.52
C MET A 241 12.71 -6.23 -4.41
N SER A 242 12.57 -7.53 -4.11
CA SER A 242 13.22 -8.60 -4.88
C SER A 242 12.60 -8.85 -6.26
N VAL A 243 11.36 -8.43 -6.49
CA VAL A 243 10.63 -8.71 -7.75
C VAL A 243 10.93 -7.68 -8.86
N GLY A 244 11.45 -6.50 -8.51
CA GLY A 244 11.82 -5.47 -9.49
C GLY A 244 10.66 -4.91 -10.31
N THR A 245 9.42 -5.01 -9.84
CA THR A 245 8.21 -4.55 -10.55
C THR A 245 8.03 -3.03 -10.48
N LYS A 246 7.10 -2.51 -11.28
CA LYS A 246 6.81 -1.07 -11.39
C LYS A 246 6.15 -0.49 -10.13
N SER A 247 5.31 -1.26 -9.46
CA SER A 247 4.48 -0.75 -8.37
C SER A 247 4.42 -1.71 -7.19
N LEU A 248 4.13 -1.17 -6.01
CA LEU A 248 3.86 -1.92 -4.79
C LEU A 248 2.80 -3.00 -5.01
N LEU A 249 1.72 -2.65 -5.70
CA LEU A 249 0.58 -3.53 -5.94
C LEU A 249 0.95 -4.74 -6.80
N GLN A 250 1.74 -4.52 -7.88
CA GLN A 250 2.22 -5.61 -8.72
C GLN A 250 3.18 -6.53 -7.97
N SER A 251 4.03 -5.97 -7.11
CA SER A 251 4.93 -6.76 -6.26
C SER A 251 4.16 -7.64 -5.28
N LEU A 252 3.05 -7.14 -4.72
CA LEU A 252 2.21 -7.91 -3.80
C LEU A 252 1.60 -9.15 -4.44
N ALA A 253 1.13 -9.06 -5.69
CA ALA A 253 0.53 -10.18 -6.41
C ALA A 253 1.48 -11.39 -6.57
N ALA A 254 2.79 -11.15 -6.54
CA ALA A 254 3.78 -12.23 -6.60
C ALA A 254 3.85 -13.06 -5.30
N PHE A 255 3.47 -12.50 -4.16
CA PHE A 255 3.67 -13.14 -2.85
C PHE A 255 2.36 -13.50 -2.14
N VAL A 256 1.24 -12.93 -2.54
CA VAL A 256 -0.04 -13.09 -1.84
C VAL A 256 -0.97 -13.98 -2.66
N PRO A 257 -1.13 -15.27 -2.30
CA PRO A 257 -2.18 -16.08 -2.90
C PRO A 257 -3.55 -15.48 -2.55
N GLY A 258 -4.47 -15.50 -3.51
CA GLY A 258 -5.77 -14.85 -3.36
C GLY A 258 -5.82 -13.42 -3.85
N LEU A 259 -4.70 -12.74 -4.07
CA LEU A 259 -4.65 -11.40 -4.65
C LEU A 259 -4.38 -11.50 -6.16
N GLN A 260 -5.27 -10.94 -6.94
CA GLN A 260 -5.19 -10.88 -8.40
C GLN A 260 -5.13 -9.43 -8.87
N ILE A 261 -4.30 -9.18 -9.88
CA ILE A 261 -4.33 -7.95 -10.66
C ILE A 261 -4.94 -8.30 -12.00
N VAL A 262 -6.10 -7.70 -12.29
CA VAL A 262 -6.76 -7.88 -13.58
C VAL A 262 -5.97 -7.11 -14.62
N LYS A 263 -5.49 -7.84 -15.64
CA LYS A 263 -4.76 -7.24 -16.77
C LYS A 263 -5.73 -6.47 -17.65
N ASN A 264 -5.42 -5.22 -17.92
CA ASN A 264 -6.08 -4.44 -18.95
C ASN A 264 -5.13 -4.31 -20.16
N ASN A 265 -5.42 -5.04 -21.24
CA ASN A 265 -4.58 -5.03 -22.43
C ASN A 265 -4.87 -3.84 -23.34
N GLU A 266 -6.01 -3.16 -23.19
CA GLU A 266 -6.38 -2.01 -24.03
C GLU A 266 -5.45 -0.82 -23.82
N MET A 267 -5.05 -0.60 -22.56
CA MET A 267 -4.21 0.53 -22.18
C MET A 267 -2.71 0.21 -22.24
N GLY A 268 -2.34 -1.03 -22.51
CA GLY A 268 -0.94 -1.44 -22.61
C GLY A 268 -0.12 -1.15 -21.33
N SER A 269 1.00 -0.43 -21.51
CA SER A 269 1.89 -0.05 -20.40
C SER A 269 1.70 1.40 -19.95
N ASP A 270 0.52 1.95 -20.14
CA ASP A 270 0.20 3.31 -19.72
C ASP A 270 0.48 3.50 -18.22
N PRO A 271 1.34 4.49 -17.85
CA PRO A 271 1.70 4.74 -16.45
C PRO A 271 0.56 5.36 -15.64
N ASN A 272 -0.51 5.83 -16.28
CA ASN A 272 -1.64 6.50 -15.65
C ASN A 272 -2.79 5.53 -15.34
N THR A 273 -2.81 4.35 -15.96
CA THR A 273 -3.85 3.35 -15.75
C THR A 273 -3.69 2.64 -14.41
N ARG A 274 -4.72 2.68 -13.59
CA ARG A 274 -4.79 1.99 -12.30
C ARG A 274 -5.20 0.55 -12.50
N PRO A 275 -4.51 -0.42 -11.87
CA PRO A 275 -4.90 -1.81 -11.96
C PRO A 275 -6.18 -2.08 -11.16
N GLU A 276 -7.06 -2.91 -11.68
CA GLU A 276 -8.12 -3.53 -10.88
C GLU A 276 -7.51 -4.64 -10.01
N ILE A 277 -7.83 -4.61 -8.72
CA ILE A 277 -7.25 -5.52 -7.73
C ILE A 277 -8.39 -6.29 -7.07
N LEU A 278 -8.26 -7.61 -7.02
CA LEU A 278 -9.24 -8.51 -6.42
C LEU A 278 -8.58 -9.34 -5.32
N ILE A 279 -9.31 -9.57 -4.22
CA ILE A 279 -8.92 -10.53 -3.19
C ILE A 279 -10.00 -11.60 -3.08
N ARG A 280 -9.65 -12.86 -3.42
CA ARG A 280 -10.55 -14.01 -3.42
C ARG A 280 -11.77 -13.81 -4.33
N GLY A 281 -11.53 -13.26 -5.54
CA GLY A 281 -12.53 -13.05 -6.57
C GLY A 281 -13.46 -11.85 -6.36
N ARG A 282 -14.38 -11.68 -7.30
CA ARG A 282 -15.36 -10.58 -7.30
C ARG A 282 -16.42 -10.80 -6.24
N SER A 283 -16.78 -9.76 -5.52
CA SER A 283 -17.76 -9.79 -4.42
C SER A 283 -18.99 -8.94 -4.70
N SER A 284 -18.97 -8.13 -5.79
CA SER A 284 -20.06 -7.24 -6.21
C SER A 284 -20.18 -7.25 -7.73
N PHE A 285 -21.36 -6.97 -8.25
CA PHE A 285 -21.63 -6.83 -9.70
C PHE A 285 -20.98 -5.55 -10.26
N GLU A 286 -20.83 -4.50 -9.45
CA GLU A 286 -20.17 -3.27 -9.88
C GLU A 286 -18.64 -3.43 -9.76
N GLY A 287 -17.91 -3.29 -10.88
CA GLY A 287 -16.46 -3.49 -10.93
C GLY A 287 -15.68 -2.62 -9.94
N SER A 288 -15.98 -1.32 -9.88
CA SER A 288 -15.35 -0.37 -8.93
C SER A 288 -15.59 -0.74 -7.47
N SER A 289 -16.65 -1.50 -7.20
CA SER A 289 -17.01 -1.96 -5.86
C SER A 289 -16.20 -3.17 -5.39
N ASN A 290 -15.29 -3.73 -6.17
CA ASN A 290 -14.49 -4.91 -5.81
C ASN A 290 -13.09 -4.61 -5.25
N VAL A 291 -12.65 -3.35 -5.31
CA VAL A 291 -11.32 -2.93 -4.83
C VAL A 291 -11.20 -3.12 -3.30
N PRO A 292 -10.10 -3.73 -2.79
CA PRO A 292 -9.89 -3.90 -1.37
C PRO A 292 -9.68 -2.55 -0.65
N THR A 293 -9.87 -2.54 0.65
CA THR A 293 -9.61 -1.36 1.49
C THR A 293 -8.11 -1.26 1.78
N PHE A 294 -7.53 -0.08 1.60
CA PHE A 294 -6.12 0.19 1.90
C PHE A 294 -5.99 0.98 3.20
N ILE A 295 -5.09 0.52 4.06
CA ILE A 295 -4.76 1.15 5.35
C ILE A 295 -3.26 1.43 5.37
N VAL A 296 -2.85 2.67 5.55
CA VAL A 296 -1.45 3.07 5.70
C VAL A 296 -1.24 3.65 7.09
N ASP A 297 -0.40 3.01 7.89
CA ASP A 297 -0.12 3.39 9.29
C ASP A 297 -1.40 3.63 10.12
N GLY A 298 -2.43 2.80 9.89
CA GLY A 298 -3.71 2.85 10.58
C GLY A 298 -4.77 3.80 9.97
N ALA A 299 -4.41 4.62 8.99
CA ALA A 299 -5.32 5.50 8.25
C ALA A 299 -5.83 4.83 6.97
N GLU A 300 -7.12 4.94 6.67
CA GLU A 300 -7.67 4.55 5.38
C GLU A 300 -7.25 5.54 4.29
N VAL A 301 -6.83 5.01 3.15
CA VAL A 301 -6.40 5.78 1.98
C VAL A 301 -7.00 5.21 0.70
N ASP A 302 -7.11 6.04 -0.34
CA ASP A 302 -7.58 5.61 -1.65
C ASP A 302 -6.53 4.78 -2.41
N LEU A 303 -6.99 4.01 -3.40
CA LEU A 303 -6.12 3.24 -4.29
C LEU A 303 -5.06 4.13 -4.96
N ASP A 304 -5.42 5.36 -5.34
CA ASP A 304 -4.53 6.31 -5.99
C ASP A 304 -3.33 6.67 -5.12
N TYR A 305 -3.54 6.87 -3.82
CA TYR A 305 -2.46 7.11 -2.88
C TYR A 305 -1.48 5.93 -2.82
N VAL A 306 -1.99 4.69 -2.79
CA VAL A 306 -1.16 3.48 -2.74
C VAL A 306 -0.47 3.20 -4.08
N PHE A 307 -1.13 3.50 -5.20
CA PHE A 307 -0.57 3.40 -6.53
C PHE A 307 0.67 4.29 -6.71
N ASP A 308 0.64 5.48 -6.10
CA ASP A 308 1.73 6.46 -6.12
C ASP A 308 2.73 6.30 -4.97
N MET A 309 2.53 5.31 -4.08
CA MET A 309 3.40 5.07 -2.93
C MET A 309 4.72 4.41 -3.33
N ASP A 310 5.83 4.89 -2.77
CA ASP A 310 7.16 4.28 -3.01
C ASP A 310 7.37 3.05 -2.11
N MET A 311 7.76 1.92 -2.72
CA MET A 311 8.14 0.71 -1.99
C MET A 311 9.28 0.93 -0.98
N ASN A 312 10.13 1.94 -1.21
CA ASN A 312 11.19 2.28 -0.27
C ASN A 312 10.70 2.76 1.09
N ASP A 313 9.47 3.24 1.21
CA ASP A 313 8.90 3.67 2.50
C ASP A 313 8.23 2.54 3.26
N VAL A 314 7.91 1.47 2.57
CA VAL A 314 7.20 0.33 3.14
C VAL A 314 8.16 -0.52 3.97
N GLU A 315 7.73 -0.94 5.15
CA GLU A 315 8.39 -1.96 5.97
C GLU A 315 7.74 -3.32 5.75
N THR A 316 6.41 -3.38 5.87
CA THR A 316 5.64 -4.60 5.65
C THR A 316 4.29 -4.28 5.02
N VAL A 317 3.75 -5.23 4.27
CA VAL A 317 2.37 -5.22 3.83
C VAL A 317 1.68 -6.48 4.32
N THR A 318 0.57 -6.32 5.04
CA THR A 318 -0.26 -7.41 5.51
C THR A 318 -1.58 -7.41 4.75
N VAL A 319 -1.89 -8.51 4.08
CA VAL A 319 -3.16 -8.69 3.38
C VAL A 319 -4.07 -9.57 4.22
N LEU A 320 -5.17 -9.00 4.72
CA LEU A 320 -6.20 -9.64 5.54
C LEU A 320 -7.31 -10.15 4.62
N LYS A 321 -7.54 -11.47 4.60
CA LYS A 321 -8.36 -12.12 3.57
C LYS A 321 -9.69 -12.67 4.07
N ASP A 322 -9.86 -12.86 5.38
CA ASP A 322 -11.07 -13.43 5.99
C ASP A 322 -11.69 -12.54 7.08
N ALA A 323 -12.83 -12.94 7.59
CA ALA A 323 -13.57 -12.19 8.59
C ALA A 323 -12.82 -12.06 9.93
N SER A 324 -12.11 -13.11 10.40
CA SER A 324 -11.36 -13.06 11.66
C SER A 324 -10.21 -12.06 11.62
N ALA A 325 -9.57 -11.92 10.45
CA ALA A 325 -8.52 -10.95 10.23
C ALA A 325 -9.05 -9.52 10.10
N SER A 326 -10.23 -9.33 9.53
CA SER A 326 -10.70 -8.04 9.04
C SER A 326 -12.00 -7.51 9.68
N ALA A 327 -12.69 -8.27 10.56
CA ALA A 327 -13.98 -7.87 11.15
C ALA A 327 -13.95 -6.50 11.88
N LEU A 328 -12.80 -6.10 12.43
CA LEU A 328 -12.65 -4.79 13.08
C LEU A 328 -12.81 -3.62 12.10
N TYR A 329 -12.69 -3.85 10.80
CA TYR A 329 -12.94 -2.87 9.73
C TYR A 329 -14.42 -2.82 9.28
N GLY A 330 -15.26 -3.74 9.78
CA GLY A 330 -16.72 -3.72 9.60
C GLY A 330 -17.14 -3.71 8.13
N SER A 331 -17.78 -2.63 7.72
CA SER A 331 -18.33 -2.41 6.37
C SER A 331 -17.29 -2.34 5.24
N LYS A 332 -16.03 -2.28 5.57
CA LYS A 332 -14.93 -2.15 4.60
C LYS A 332 -14.16 -3.45 4.41
N ALA A 333 -14.54 -4.49 5.15
CA ALA A 333 -13.79 -5.74 5.26
C ALA A 333 -14.14 -6.80 4.22
N ALA A 334 -15.33 -6.74 3.63
CA ALA A 334 -15.84 -7.81 2.76
C ALA A 334 -14.98 -8.09 1.52
N LYS A 335 -14.23 -7.10 1.05
CA LYS A 335 -13.34 -7.22 -0.13
C LYS A 335 -11.89 -7.53 0.23
N GLY A 336 -11.62 -7.75 1.53
CA GLY A 336 -10.28 -7.83 2.09
C GLY A 336 -9.68 -6.46 2.42
N VAL A 337 -8.64 -6.48 3.24
CA VAL A 337 -7.95 -5.26 3.70
C VAL A 337 -6.45 -5.43 3.48
N VAL A 338 -5.84 -4.42 2.86
CA VAL A 338 -4.39 -4.33 2.65
C VAL A 338 -3.82 -3.31 3.63
N VAL A 339 -3.10 -3.79 4.64
CA VAL A 339 -2.48 -2.95 5.67
C VAL A 339 -1.02 -2.75 5.33
N ILE A 340 -0.63 -1.52 5.11
CA ILE A 340 0.73 -1.10 4.78
C ILE A 340 1.33 -0.40 6.01
N THR A 341 2.44 -0.94 6.48
CA THR A 341 3.21 -0.33 7.56
C THR A 341 4.45 0.33 6.98
N THR A 342 4.66 1.59 7.28
CA THR A 342 5.84 2.31 6.82
C THR A 342 7.03 2.09 7.77
N LYS A 343 8.24 2.39 7.29
CA LYS A 343 9.48 2.21 8.08
C LYS A 343 9.40 2.94 9.42
N PRO A 344 9.71 2.26 10.52
CA PRO A 344 9.72 2.89 11.84
C PRO A 344 10.89 3.89 11.96
N LEU A 345 10.66 4.95 12.74
CA LEU A 345 11.72 5.87 13.13
C LEU A 345 12.68 5.18 14.11
N ARG A 346 13.99 5.26 13.86
CA ARG A 346 15.03 4.65 14.70
C ARG A 346 15.88 5.73 15.37
N ALA A 347 16.19 5.53 16.63
CA ALA A 347 17.17 6.36 17.34
C ALA A 347 18.56 6.22 16.70
N GLY A 348 19.37 7.27 16.80
CA GLY A 348 20.73 7.30 16.32
C GLY A 348 21.15 8.64 15.74
N LYS A 349 22.42 8.75 15.40
CA LYS A 349 22.98 9.95 14.76
C LYS A 349 22.24 10.28 13.46
N LEU A 350 22.31 11.54 13.05
CA LEU A 350 21.75 11.99 11.77
C LEU A 350 22.25 11.11 10.62
N ARG A 351 21.32 10.54 9.86
CA ARG A 351 21.58 9.71 8.68
C ARG A 351 20.93 10.35 7.46
N VAL A 352 21.72 10.53 6.44
CA VAL A 352 21.25 10.96 5.12
C VAL A 352 21.36 9.77 4.19
N SER A 353 20.26 9.39 3.55
CA SER A 353 20.23 8.31 2.58
C SER A 353 19.62 8.77 1.27
N TYR A 354 20.27 8.43 0.19
CA TYR A 354 19.78 8.65 -1.17
C TYR A 354 19.65 7.30 -1.87
N SER A 355 18.53 7.11 -2.58
CA SER A 355 18.36 5.99 -3.50
C SER A 355 17.85 6.50 -4.84
N GLY A 356 18.52 6.06 -5.92
CA GLY A 356 18.12 6.32 -7.30
C GLY A 356 17.83 4.99 -8.00
N THR A 357 16.73 4.93 -8.76
CA THR A 357 16.35 3.78 -9.58
C THR A 357 16.09 4.24 -10.99
N LEU A 358 16.75 3.59 -11.94
CA LEU A 358 16.46 3.71 -13.36
C LEU A 358 15.81 2.42 -13.85
N ARG A 359 14.78 2.54 -14.66
CA ARG A 359 14.08 1.43 -15.29
C ARG A 359 13.93 1.67 -16.77
N THR A 360 14.28 0.70 -17.57
CA THR A 360 14.03 0.69 -19.01
C THR A 360 12.90 -0.29 -19.29
N SER A 361 11.90 0.14 -20.06
CA SER A 361 10.83 -0.73 -20.57
C SER A 361 10.92 -0.80 -22.07
N ILE A 362 10.91 -2.02 -22.58
CA ILE A 362 10.99 -2.34 -24.03
C ILE A 362 9.68 -3.03 -24.40
N PRO A 363 8.91 -2.50 -25.36
CA PRO A 363 7.67 -3.15 -25.80
C PRO A 363 7.98 -4.46 -26.49
N ASP A 364 7.19 -5.50 -26.22
CA ASP A 364 7.20 -6.78 -26.92
C ASP A 364 5.85 -6.99 -27.59
N VAL A 365 5.83 -6.93 -28.90
CA VAL A 365 4.64 -7.09 -29.74
C VAL A 365 4.65 -8.39 -30.56
N ARG A 366 5.58 -9.31 -30.29
CA ARG A 366 5.78 -10.55 -31.05
C ARG A 366 4.63 -11.54 -30.95
N ASP A 367 3.81 -11.40 -29.90
CA ASP A 367 2.62 -12.25 -29.70
C ASP A 367 1.43 -11.85 -30.59
N TYR A 368 1.52 -10.71 -31.28
CA TYR A 368 0.51 -10.32 -32.28
C TYR A 368 0.84 -10.97 -33.63
N ASP A 369 0.05 -11.97 -34.00
CA ASP A 369 0.14 -12.66 -35.27
C ASP A 369 -0.82 -12.01 -36.28
N LEU A 370 -0.41 -10.88 -36.86
CA LEU A 370 -1.20 -10.10 -37.77
C LEU A 370 -0.80 -10.42 -39.24
N LEU A 371 -1.81 -10.38 -40.14
CA LEU A 371 -1.60 -10.54 -41.55
C LEU A 371 -0.80 -9.37 -42.15
N ASN A 372 0.13 -9.64 -43.05
CA ASN A 372 0.77 -8.60 -43.86
C ASN A 372 -0.18 -8.03 -44.89
N ALA A 373 0.23 -6.97 -45.60
CA ALA A 373 -0.65 -6.28 -46.55
C ALA A 373 -1.21 -7.15 -47.65
N ALA A 374 -0.42 -8.08 -48.18
CA ALA A 374 -0.85 -9.01 -49.26
C ALA A 374 -1.84 -10.05 -48.69
N GLU A 375 -1.52 -10.64 -47.56
CA GLU A 375 -2.36 -11.62 -46.88
C GLU A 375 -3.70 -11.01 -46.44
N LYS A 376 -3.67 -9.78 -45.88
CA LYS A 376 -4.89 -9.06 -45.47
C LYS A 376 -5.81 -8.77 -46.64
N LEU A 377 -5.26 -8.30 -47.77
CA LEU A 377 -6.05 -7.99 -48.94
C LEU A 377 -6.65 -9.26 -49.58
N GLU A 378 -5.89 -10.36 -49.60
CA GLU A 378 -6.39 -11.65 -50.07
C GLU A 378 -7.46 -12.22 -49.13
N TYR A 379 -7.27 -12.09 -47.82
CA TYR A 379 -8.28 -12.46 -46.82
C TYR A 379 -9.60 -11.70 -47.04
N GLU A 380 -9.54 -10.38 -47.27
CA GLU A 380 -10.72 -9.56 -47.53
C GLU A 380 -11.41 -9.96 -48.84
N ARG A 381 -10.63 -10.28 -49.89
CA ARG A 381 -11.16 -10.76 -51.16
C ARG A 381 -11.90 -12.08 -50.96
N LEU A 382 -11.31 -13.04 -50.27
CA LEU A 382 -11.91 -14.34 -49.97
C LEU A 382 -13.13 -14.23 -49.05
N ALA A 383 -13.15 -13.25 -48.15
CA ALA A 383 -14.28 -12.96 -47.27
C ALA A 383 -15.45 -12.23 -47.98
N GLY A 384 -15.32 -11.92 -49.29
CA GLY A 384 -16.37 -11.25 -50.06
C GLY A 384 -16.55 -9.76 -49.73
N VAL A 385 -15.55 -9.09 -49.13
CA VAL A 385 -15.62 -7.65 -48.79
C VAL A 385 -15.82 -6.80 -50.06
N TYR A 386 -15.34 -7.29 -51.19
CA TYR A 386 -15.40 -6.61 -52.48
C TYR A 386 -16.51 -7.14 -53.38
N ASP A 387 -17.39 -8.02 -52.89
CA ASP A 387 -18.52 -8.56 -53.65
C ASP A 387 -19.80 -7.80 -53.31
N ASP A 388 -20.48 -7.25 -54.31
CA ASP A 388 -21.73 -6.47 -54.11
C ASP A 388 -22.82 -6.87 -55.12
N ASN A 389 -23.06 -8.13 -55.33
CA ASN A 389 -24.20 -8.67 -56.12
C ASN A 389 -24.67 -7.76 -57.30
N GLY A 390 -23.76 -6.95 -57.84
CA GLY A 390 -23.93 -6.21 -59.09
C GLY A 390 -24.40 -4.75 -58.98
N LYS A 391 -24.77 -4.23 -57.81
CA LYS A 391 -25.29 -2.85 -57.70
C LYS A 391 -24.17 -1.78 -57.57
N PHE A 392 -23.11 -2.07 -56.82
CA PHE A 392 -21.94 -1.20 -56.65
C PHE A 392 -20.63 -1.93 -56.95
N GLN A 393 -20.68 -2.99 -57.76
CA GLN A 393 -19.52 -3.83 -58.05
C GLN A 393 -18.33 -3.02 -58.61
N TYR A 394 -18.58 -2.07 -59.48
CA TYR A 394 -17.54 -1.20 -60.04
C TYR A 394 -16.79 -0.41 -58.96
N GLU A 395 -17.48 0.07 -57.96
CA GLU A 395 -16.87 0.83 -56.82
C GLU A 395 -16.02 -0.12 -55.97
N LYS A 396 -16.52 -1.33 -55.72
CA LYS A 396 -15.82 -2.37 -55.00
C LYS A 396 -14.57 -2.87 -55.71
N ASP A 397 -14.66 -3.09 -57.02
CA ASP A 397 -13.51 -3.45 -57.87
C ASP A 397 -12.46 -2.32 -57.87
N THR A 398 -12.90 -1.08 -57.95
CA THR A 398 -12.01 0.09 -57.89
C THR A 398 -11.28 0.15 -56.53
N GLU A 399 -12.00 -0.01 -55.43
CA GLU A 399 -11.43 -0.07 -54.10
C GLU A 399 -10.39 -1.18 -53.95
N TYR A 400 -10.71 -2.40 -54.39
CA TYR A 400 -9.77 -3.53 -54.41
C TYR A 400 -8.52 -3.23 -55.22
N ASN A 401 -8.68 -2.72 -56.44
CA ASN A 401 -7.58 -2.43 -57.35
C ASN A 401 -6.65 -1.32 -56.78
N GLU A 402 -7.17 -0.32 -56.09
CA GLU A 402 -6.36 0.71 -55.44
C GLU A 402 -5.53 0.12 -54.32
N LYS A 403 -6.11 -0.74 -53.47
CA LYS A 403 -5.39 -1.44 -52.41
C LYS A 403 -4.37 -2.42 -53.00
N PHE A 404 -4.73 -3.18 -54.00
CA PHE A 404 -3.83 -4.09 -54.74
C PHE A 404 -2.63 -3.36 -55.35
N LYS A 405 -2.86 -2.18 -55.92
CA LYS A 405 -1.78 -1.32 -56.40
C LYS A 405 -0.82 -0.93 -55.29
N ARG A 406 -1.32 -0.52 -54.14
CA ARG A 406 -0.47 -0.17 -52.95
C ARG A 406 0.36 -1.38 -52.53
N VAL A 407 -0.22 -2.55 -52.40
CA VAL A 407 0.49 -3.79 -52.06
C VAL A 407 1.59 -4.09 -53.11
N ARG A 408 1.30 -3.92 -54.41
CA ARG A 408 2.29 -4.10 -55.53
C ARG A 408 3.40 -3.04 -55.46
N GLU A 409 3.15 -1.86 -54.93
CA GLU A 409 4.13 -0.80 -54.70
C GLU A 409 4.96 -1.06 -53.42
N GLY A 410 4.73 -2.18 -52.74
CA GLY A 410 5.47 -2.60 -51.56
C GLY A 410 5.00 -1.94 -50.27
N VAL A 411 3.76 -1.44 -50.21
CA VAL A 411 3.16 -0.93 -48.98
C VAL A 411 2.84 -2.10 -48.06
N ASP A 412 3.49 -2.11 -46.90
CA ASP A 412 3.25 -3.04 -45.82
C ASP A 412 3.62 -2.30 -44.51
N THR A 413 2.63 -1.60 -43.96
CA THR A 413 2.85 -0.71 -42.82
C THR A 413 2.75 -1.49 -41.53
N ASP A 414 3.87 -1.61 -40.79
CA ASP A 414 3.86 -2.09 -39.44
C ASP A 414 3.30 -1.00 -38.50
N TRP A 415 2.01 -1.04 -38.28
CA TRP A 415 1.30 -0.09 -37.44
C TRP A 415 1.64 -0.26 -35.95
N LEU A 416 1.95 -1.48 -35.48
CA LEU A 416 2.19 -1.75 -34.08
C LEU A 416 3.42 -1.02 -33.56
N SER A 417 4.46 -0.87 -34.41
CA SER A 417 5.70 -0.18 -34.00
C SER A 417 5.56 1.33 -33.93
N LYS A 418 4.58 1.93 -34.63
CA LYS A 418 4.50 3.38 -34.83
C LYS A 418 4.31 4.20 -33.55
N PRO A 419 3.43 3.82 -32.59
CA PRO A 419 3.23 4.60 -31.37
C PRO A 419 4.21 4.23 -30.27
N LEU A 420 5.11 3.26 -30.49
CA LEU A 420 5.91 2.66 -29.43
C LEU A 420 7.34 3.17 -29.40
N ARG A 421 7.87 3.31 -28.19
CA ARG A 421 9.28 3.61 -27.90
C ARG A 421 9.81 2.77 -26.76
N ASN A 422 11.12 2.62 -26.70
CA ASN A 422 11.78 2.21 -25.48
C ASN A 422 11.69 3.38 -24.48
N SER A 423 11.15 3.12 -23.30
CA SER A 423 10.97 4.15 -22.29
C SER A 423 11.96 4.00 -21.15
N VAL A 424 12.37 5.14 -20.56
CA VAL A 424 13.25 5.21 -19.38
C VAL A 424 12.51 5.95 -18.29
N SER A 425 12.27 5.27 -17.19
CA SER A 425 11.67 5.84 -15.98
C SER A 425 12.73 5.98 -14.89
N GLN A 426 12.57 7.02 -14.05
CA GLN A 426 13.51 7.30 -12.97
C GLN A 426 12.77 7.60 -11.66
N ASN A 427 13.37 7.20 -10.55
CA ASN A 427 12.86 7.50 -9.21
C ASN A 427 14.03 7.87 -8.29
N HIS A 428 13.94 9.02 -7.62
CA HIS A 428 14.93 9.56 -6.71
C HIS A 428 14.30 9.78 -5.34
N ASN A 429 14.92 9.25 -4.31
CA ASN A 429 14.45 9.38 -2.93
C ASN A 429 15.61 9.83 -2.04
N LEU A 430 15.46 10.96 -1.39
CA LEU A 430 16.34 11.51 -0.36
C LEU A 430 15.62 11.41 0.98
N ASN A 431 16.25 10.78 1.97
CA ASN A 431 15.71 10.68 3.32
C ASN A 431 16.75 11.11 4.34
N ILE A 432 16.36 11.99 5.24
CA ILE A 432 17.13 12.49 6.38
C ILE A 432 16.42 12.05 7.64
N ALA A 433 17.07 11.24 8.49
CA ALA A 433 16.46 10.72 9.69
C ALA A 433 17.46 10.72 10.85
N GLY A 434 16.98 10.91 12.07
CA GLY A 434 17.79 10.91 13.26
C GLY A 434 16.95 11.03 14.52
N GLY A 435 17.63 11.25 15.64
CA GLY A 435 16.99 11.45 16.94
C GLY A 435 17.56 10.55 18.02
N ASP A 436 17.08 10.74 19.23
CA ASP A 436 17.47 9.98 20.42
C ASP A 436 16.40 8.95 20.83
N GLU A 437 16.47 8.45 22.07
CA GLU A 437 15.46 7.52 22.61
C GLU A 437 14.10 8.18 22.75
N TYR A 438 14.03 9.49 22.97
CA TYR A 438 12.80 10.23 23.22
C TYR A 438 12.20 10.84 21.95
N ILE A 439 13.01 11.53 21.15
CA ILE A 439 12.55 12.26 19.97
C ILE A 439 13.23 11.70 18.72
N ARG A 440 12.41 11.25 17.77
CA ARG A 440 12.89 10.75 16.46
C ARG A 440 12.18 11.47 15.34
N TYR A 441 12.90 11.73 14.28
CA TYR A 441 12.35 12.43 13.12
C TYR A 441 12.85 11.83 11.81
N SER A 442 12.08 12.06 10.76
CA SER A 442 12.46 11.76 9.39
C SER A 442 11.85 12.76 8.45
N LEU A 443 12.64 13.25 7.49
CA LEU A 443 12.22 14.07 6.38
C LEU A 443 12.61 13.38 5.08
N GLY A 444 11.63 13.01 4.26
CA GLY A 444 11.80 12.41 2.95
C GLY A 444 11.38 13.35 1.84
N ALA A 445 12.17 13.46 0.78
CA ALA A 445 11.80 14.14 -0.46
C ALA A 445 11.99 13.19 -1.64
N ARG A 446 11.02 13.15 -2.55
CA ARG A 446 11.01 12.24 -3.70
C ARG A 446 10.62 12.93 -4.97
N TYR A 447 11.24 12.48 -6.03
CA TYR A 447 10.87 12.74 -7.39
C TYR A 447 10.84 11.43 -8.17
N GLY A 448 9.72 11.17 -8.86
CA GLY A 448 9.56 10.03 -9.74
C GLY A 448 9.01 10.48 -11.08
N SER A 449 9.59 9.97 -12.17
CA SER A 449 9.10 10.19 -13.54
C SER A 449 8.94 8.85 -14.20
N GLU A 450 7.70 8.46 -14.48
CA GLU A 450 7.36 7.25 -15.22
C GLU A 450 6.95 7.60 -16.64
N GLN A 451 7.60 6.96 -17.60
CA GLN A 451 7.29 7.09 -19.01
C GLN A 451 6.71 5.78 -19.52
N GLY A 452 5.58 5.88 -20.22
CA GLY A 452 5.00 4.74 -20.92
C GLY A 452 5.76 4.39 -22.20
N VAL A 453 5.56 3.16 -22.70
CA VAL A 453 6.08 2.75 -24.01
C VAL A 453 5.29 3.37 -25.16
N MET A 454 4.05 3.79 -24.96
CA MET A 454 3.37 4.70 -25.88
C MET A 454 4.04 6.07 -25.83
N GLU A 455 4.34 6.64 -26.99
CA GLU A 455 5.03 7.93 -27.06
C GLU A 455 4.25 9.03 -26.31
N LYS A 456 5.00 9.89 -25.61
CA LYS A 456 4.51 11.03 -24.83
C LYS A 456 3.64 10.72 -23.62
N SER A 457 3.25 9.45 -23.35
CA SER A 457 2.58 9.15 -22.08
C SER A 457 3.57 9.25 -20.91
N LYS A 458 3.18 9.94 -19.84
CA LYS A 458 4.05 10.16 -18.67
C LYS A 458 3.25 10.41 -17.39
N ARG A 459 3.92 10.14 -16.26
CA ARG A 459 3.45 10.43 -14.91
C ARG A 459 4.60 10.92 -14.04
N ASP A 460 4.58 12.17 -13.64
CA ASP A 460 5.58 12.82 -12.79
C ASP A 460 5.04 12.98 -11.38
N ARG A 461 5.80 12.54 -10.37
CA ARG A 461 5.43 12.55 -8.95
C ARG A 461 6.44 13.32 -8.12
N TYR A 462 5.94 14.17 -7.24
CA TYR A 462 6.71 14.91 -6.24
C TYR A 462 6.12 14.64 -4.87
N SER A 463 6.89 14.12 -3.92
CA SER A 463 6.38 13.80 -2.59
C SER A 463 7.32 14.33 -1.51
N LEU A 464 6.72 14.86 -0.45
CA LEU A 464 7.38 15.23 0.79
C LEU A 464 6.73 14.43 1.93
N ASN A 465 7.57 13.80 2.74
CA ASN A 465 7.13 13.03 3.90
C ASN A 465 7.87 13.53 5.14
N PHE A 466 7.13 13.97 6.12
CA PHE A 466 7.65 14.39 7.42
C PHE A 466 7.07 13.52 8.51
N ARG A 467 7.94 12.96 9.38
CA ARG A 467 7.53 12.18 10.54
C ARG A 467 8.27 12.64 11.77
N LEU A 468 7.55 12.72 12.86
CA LEU A 468 8.06 13.05 14.19
C LEU A 468 7.44 12.11 15.20
N SER A 469 8.24 11.54 16.10
CA SER A 469 7.74 10.77 17.22
C SER A 469 8.43 11.18 18.53
N TYR A 470 7.64 11.18 19.58
CA TYR A 470 8.09 11.31 20.97
C TYR A 470 7.73 10.01 21.72
N ASN A 471 8.72 9.43 22.41
CA ASN A 471 8.53 8.21 23.20
C ASN A 471 9.16 8.42 24.58
N LYS A 472 8.35 8.39 25.62
CA LYS A 472 8.83 8.47 27.01
C LYS A 472 8.73 7.10 27.67
N GLN A 473 9.82 6.32 27.60
CA GLN A 473 9.94 5.01 28.29
C GLN A 473 8.75 4.08 28.03
N ASP A 474 8.23 4.07 26.83
CA ASP A 474 7.03 3.34 26.38
C ASP A 474 5.73 3.65 27.13
N LYS A 475 5.76 4.57 28.11
CA LYS A 475 4.58 5.02 28.84
C LYS A 475 3.73 6.03 28.06
N VAL A 476 4.40 6.91 27.32
CA VAL A 476 3.73 7.90 26.47
C VAL A 476 4.43 7.91 25.12
N TYR A 477 3.66 7.63 24.10
CA TYR A 477 4.11 7.70 22.71
C TYR A 477 3.20 8.63 21.92
N VAL A 478 3.78 9.58 21.20
CA VAL A 478 3.09 10.49 20.29
C VAL A 478 3.81 10.45 18.95
N SER A 479 3.09 10.25 17.88
CA SER A 479 3.68 10.38 16.54
C SER A 479 2.78 11.18 15.62
N ASN A 480 3.41 11.96 14.75
CA ASN A 480 2.76 12.62 13.64
C ASN A 480 3.49 12.27 12.35
N SER A 481 2.73 11.88 11.34
CA SER A 481 3.20 11.62 9.98
C SER A 481 2.41 12.48 9.02
N THR A 482 3.10 13.26 8.20
CA THR A 482 2.49 14.11 7.16
C THR A 482 3.12 13.76 5.82
N THR A 483 2.31 13.40 4.85
CA THR A 483 2.73 13.16 3.47
C THR A 483 1.98 14.12 2.54
N ILE A 484 2.72 14.80 1.68
CA ILE A 484 2.20 15.66 0.62
C ILE A 484 2.71 15.12 -0.70
N THR A 485 1.81 14.87 -1.64
CA THR A 485 2.17 14.36 -2.97
C THR A 485 1.46 15.19 -4.04
N SER A 486 2.19 15.60 -5.07
CA SER A 486 1.67 16.18 -6.30
C SER A 486 2.03 15.27 -7.47
N VAL A 487 1.06 14.99 -8.31
CA VAL A 487 1.21 14.11 -9.48
C VAL A 487 0.71 14.85 -10.72
N ASN A 488 1.54 14.91 -11.74
CA ASN A 488 1.18 15.43 -13.06
C ASN A 488 1.17 14.25 -14.04
N SER A 489 0.06 14.04 -14.71
CA SER A 489 -0.07 13.00 -15.72
C SER A 489 -0.48 13.53 -17.07
N GLU A 490 0.00 12.90 -18.12
CA GLU A 490 -0.33 13.21 -19.51
C GLU A 490 -0.51 11.89 -20.27
N GLU A 491 -1.66 11.78 -20.93
CA GLU A 491 -1.98 10.65 -21.79
C GLU A 491 -1.27 10.76 -23.13
N SER A 492 -1.07 9.62 -23.78
CA SER A 492 -0.47 9.62 -25.12
C SER A 492 -1.40 10.24 -26.16
N PRO A 493 -0.96 11.25 -26.93
CA PRO A 493 -1.76 11.80 -28.03
C PRO A 493 -1.95 10.78 -29.18
N TYR A 494 -1.19 9.68 -29.16
CA TYR A 494 -1.37 8.57 -30.11
C TYR A 494 -2.59 7.70 -29.76
N GLY A 495 -3.28 7.97 -28.66
CA GLY A 495 -4.45 7.24 -28.20
C GLY A 495 -4.13 5.87 -27.61
N THR A 496 -5.05 4.92 -27.70
CA THR A 496 -4.88 3.57 -27.18
C THR A 496 -4.17 2.65 -28.18
N PHE A 497 -3.41 1.67 -27.68
CA PHE A 497 -2.67 0.72 -28.53
C PHE A 497 -3.58 -0.12 -29.42
N ASN A 498 -4.78 -0.48 -28.95
CA ASN A 498 -5.76 -1.25 -29.73
C ASN A 498 -6.10 -0.61 -31.09
N LYS A 499 -6.12 0.71 -31.18
CA LYS A 499 -6.37 1.39 -32.45
C LYS A 499 -5.38 0.98 -33.55
N TYR A 500 -4.13 0.70 -33.16
CA TYR A 500 -3.08 0.30 -34.11
C TYR A 500 -3.17 -1.16 -34.54
N VAL A 501 -3.73 -2.02 -33.68
CA VAL A 501 -3.98 -3.44 -34.01
C VAL A 501 -5.04 -3.59 -35.09
N GLU A 502 -6.01 -2.66 -35.13
CA GLU A 502 -7.14 -2.68 -36.07
C GLU A 502 -6.83 -2.05 -37.41
N LEU A 503 -5.67 -1.35 -37.56
CA LEU A 503 -5.30 -0.68 -38.83
C LEU A 503 -4.83 -1.68 -39.87
N ASN A 504 -5.11 -1.34 -41.11
CA ASN A 504 -4.78 -2.21 -42.27
C ASN A 504 -3.35 -1.97 -42.75
N PRO A 505 -2.54 -3.02 -42.93
CA PRO A 505 -1.14 -2.89 -43.33
C PRO A 505 -0.95 -2.36 -44.76
N TYR A 506 -1.93 -2.45 -45.63
CA TYR A 506 -1.92 -1.86 -47.00
C TYR A 506 -2.16 -0.34 -46.98
N ASP A 507 -2.47 0.28 -45.84
CA ASP A 507 -2.64 1.71 -45.76
C ASP A 507 -1.29 2.42 -45.50
N ARG A 508 -1.05 3.48 -46.24
CA ARG A 508 0.13 4.29 -46.10
C ARG A 508 -0.04 5.28 -44.94
N ALA A 509 0.89 5.29 -44.03
CA ALA A 509 0.95 6.33 -42.98
C ALA A 509 1.25 7.72 -43.55
N TYR A 510 2.04 7.76 -44.63
CA TYR A 510 2.51 8.99 -45.28
C TYR A 510 2.09 9.02 -46.74
N ASN A 511 1.77 10.19 -47.26
CA ASN A 511 1.59 10.46 -48.69
C ASN A 511 2.93 10.36 -49.42
N LEU A 512 2.88 10.36 -50.77
CA LEU A 512 4.08 10.28 -51.60
C LEU A 512 5.01 11.49 -51.47
N ASP A 513 4.50 12.63 -51.05
CA ASP A 513 5.25 13.87 -50.74
C ASP A 513 5.89 13.89 -49.34
N GLY A 514 5.69 12.83 -48.56
CA GLY A 514 6.21 12.72 -47.20
C GLY A 514 5.32 13.35 -46.12
N SER A 515 4.20 13.97 -46.45
CA SER A 515 3.21 14.45 -45.48
C SER A 515 2.43 13.29 -44.88
N LEU A 516 1.93 13.44 -43.64
CA LEU A 516 1.06 12.43 -43.06
C LEU A 516 -0.28 12.36 -43.78
N ASN A 517 -0.71 11.14 -44.09
CA ASN A 517 -2.05 10.92 -44.57
C ASN A 517 -3.05 11.22 -43.45
N LYS A 518 -4.09 12.01 -43.74
CA LYS A 518 -5.08 12.38 -42.71
C LYS A 518 -6.05 11.24 -42.43
N VAL A 519 -6.45 10.54 -43.48
CA VAL A 519 -7.48 9.51 -43.44
C VAL A 519 -7.00 8.27 -44.14
N LEU A 520 -7.24 7.10 -43.57
CA LEU A 520 -6.93 5.79 -44.11
C LEU A 520 -8.14 5.17 -44.83
N SER A 521 -8.00 3.94 -45.29
CA SER A 521 -9.11 3.18 -45.86
C SER A 521 -10.29 3.10 -44.89
N PHE A 522 -11.51 2.97 -45.44
CA PHE A 522 -12.76 2.95 -44.66
C PHE A 522 -13.03 4.20 -43.82
N ASN A 523 -12.49 5.34 -44.23
CA ASN A 523 -12.62 6.62 -43.52
C ASN A 523 -12.11 6.60 -42.05
N VAL A 524 -11.13 5.75 -41.79
CA VAL A 524 -10.49 5.65 -40.46
C VAL A 524 -9.47 6.78 -40.30
N PRO A 525 -9.46 7.54 -39.20
CA PRO A 525 -8.44 8.56 -38.97
C PRO A 525 -7.05 7.93 -38.84
N ASN A 526 -6.06 8.59 -39.44
CA ASN A 526 -4.66 8.19 -39.20
C ASN A 526 -4.22 8.65 -37.81
N PRO A 527 -3.97 7.73 -36.87
CA PRO A 527 -3.63 8.12 -35.50
C PRO A 527 -2.29 8.86 -35.41
N LEU A 528 -1.39 8.71 -36.38
CA LEU A 528 -0.14 9.48 -36.44
C LEU A 528 -0.41 10.93 -36.81
N PHE A 529 -1.36 11.22 -37.66
CA PHE A 529 -1.79 12.59 -37.98
C PHE A 529 -2.48 13.20 -36.75
N GLU A 530 -3.44 12.48 -36.15
CA GLU A 530 -4.13 12.93 -34.93
C GLU A 530 -3.15 13.31 -33.81
N ALA A 531 -2.06 12.55 -33.64
CA ALA A 531 -1.01 12.80 -32.65
C ALA A 531 -0.15 14.04 -32.93
N THR A 532 -0.24 14.63 -34.13
CA THR A 532 0.44 15.92 -34.44
C THR A 532 -0.40 17.14 -34.11
N LEU A 533 -1.69 16.95 -33.88
CA LEU A 533 -2.61 18.01 -33.49
C LEU A 533 -2.30 18.50 -32.07
N GLY A 534 -2.79 19.70 -31.74
CA GLY A 534 -2.65 20.27 -30.41
C GLY A 534 -3.50 19.64 -29.32
N SER A 535 -4.15 18.49 -29.59
CA SER A 535 -4.95 17.76 -28.62
C SER A 535 -4.11 17.24 -27.47
N TYR A 536 -4.66 17.29 -26.24
CA TYR A 536 -4.03 16.76 -25.03
C TYR A 536 -5.08 16.25 -24.04
N ASP A 537 -4.64 15.34 -23.16
CA ASP A 537 -5.40 14.86 -22.00
C ASP A 537 -4.42 14.81 -20.82
N ARG A 538 -4.63 15.67 -19.82
CA ARG A 538 -3.74 15.86 -18.69
C ARG A 538 -4.48 15.97 -17.38
N SER A 539 -3.86 15.54 -16.29
CA SER A 539 -4.40 15.78 -14.95
C SER A 539 -3.32 16.18 -13.95
N GLU A 540 -3.72 17.00 -12.99
CA GLU A 540 -2.95 17.38 -11.82
C GLU A 540 -3.65 16.88 -10.57
N GLN A 541 -2.96 16.02 -9.80
CA GLN A 541 -3.47 15.46 -8.58
C GLN A 541 -2.64 15.94 -7.39
N PHE A 542 -3.32 16.25 -6.31
CA PHE A 542 -2.70 16.66 -5.06
C PHE A 542 -3.28 15.86 -3.91
N TYR A 543 -2.40 15.27 -3.08
CA TYR A 543 -2.75 14.52 -1.89
C TYR A 543 -2.07 15.09 -0.66
N LEU A 544 -2.84 15.24 0.42
CA LEU A 544 -2.34 15.52 1.77
C LEU A 544 -2.88 14.44 2.69
N ASN A 545 -1.98 13.66 3.27
CA ASN A 545 -2.29 12.70 4.32
C ASN A 545 -1.59 13.13 5.61
N ASN A 546 -2.33 13.25 6.71
CA ASN A 546 -1.78 13.48 8.04
C ASN A 546 -2.35 12.47 9.01
N VAL A 547 -1.48 11.85 9.80
CA VAL A 547 -1.81 10.87 10.82
C VAL A 547 -1.18 11.29 12.14
N LEU A 548 -2.00 11.37 13.17
CA LEU A 548 -1.59 11.61 14.56
C LEU A 548 -1.96 10.39 15.40
N ASP A 549 -0.99 9.80 16.07
CA ASP A 549 -1.13 8.65 16.96
C ASP A 549 -0.64 9.03 18.37
N LEU A 550 -1.46 8.79 19.37
CA LEU A 550 -1.17 8.99 20.79
C LEU A 550 -1.40 7.68 21.52
N ARG A 551 -0.41 7.19 22.25
CA ARG A 551 -0.51 5.99 23.09
C ARG A 551 -0.04 6.30 24.51
N VAL A 552 -0.84 5.91 25.48
CA VAL A 552 -0.53 6.10 26.91
C VAL A 552 -0.74 4.78 27.62
N GLU A 553 0.30 4.25 28.24
CA GLU A 553 0.17 3.15 29.18
C GLU A 553 -0.22 3.70 30.56
N VAL A 554 -1.48 3.52 30.92
CA VAL A 554 -2.06 4.05 32.15
C VAL A 554 -1.70 3.16 33.36
N LEU A 555 -1.74 1.85 33.14
CA LEU A 555 -1.34 0.80 34.11
C LEU A 555 -0.59 -0.29 33.33
N PRO A 556 0.26 -1.08 33.99
CA PRO A 556 0.93 -2.21 33.34
C PRO A 556 -0.07 -3.10 32.60
N GLY A 557 0.09 -3.22 31.29
CA GLY A 557 -0.79 -3.98 30.40
C GLY A 557 -2.11 -3.29 30.03
N PHE A 558 -2.41 -2.08 30.56
CA PHE A 558 -3.58 -1.31 30.14
C PHE A 558 -3.15 -0.02 29.44
N ARG A 559 -3.55 0.10 28.17
CA ARG A 559 -3.16 1.18 27.26
C ARG A 559 -4.37 1.89 26.68
N VAL A 560 -4.27 3.19 26.59
CA VAL A 560 -5.23 4.06 25.88
C VAL A 560 -4.55 4.61 24.64
N GLU A 561 -5.20 4.47 23.48
CA GLU A 561 -4.70 4.96 22.21
C GLU A 561 -5.71 5.93 21.59
N GLY A 562 -5.24 7.10 21.19
CA GLY A 562 -5.96 8.09 20.43
C GLY A 562 -5.37 8.18 19.01
N PHE A 563 -6.20 8.12 18.02
CA PHE A 563 -5.83 8.19 16.61
C PHE A 563 -6.64 9.26 15.90
N PHE A 564 -5.99 10.05 15.07
CA PHE A 564 -6.64 11.01 14.19
C PHE A 564 -5.97 10.98 12.82
N SER A 565 -6.76 10.89 11.77
CA SER A 565 -6.27 11.02 10.40
C SER A 565 -7.05 12.06 9.60
N LEU A 566 -6.34 12.74 8.70
CA LEU A 566 -6.89 13.68 7.73
C LEU A 566 -6.33 13.34 6.36
N ASN A 567 -7.21 12.99 5.42
CA ASN A 567 -6.90 12.80 4.01
C ASN A 567 -7.59 13.89 3.19
N LYS A 568 -6.86 14.55 2.35
CA LYS A 568 -7.39 15.53 1.41
C LYS A 568 -6.79 15.29 0.04
N SER A 569 -7.64 15.19 -0.97
CA SER A 569 -7.23 15.10 -2.35
C SER A 569 -7.90 16.16 -3.22
N LYS A 570 -7.23 16.53 -4.29
CA LYS A 570 -7.73 17.35 -5.36
C LYS A 570 -7.26 16.72 -6.67
N ASP A 571 -8.16 16.60 -7.63
CA ASP A 571 -7.89 16.06 -8.96
C ASP A 571 -8.49 17.03 -9.98
N ASP A 572 -7.64 17.71 -10.75
CA ASP A 572 -8.00 18.62 -11.83
C ASP A 572 -7.61 17.95 -13.15
N SER A 573 -8.58 17.63 -13.99
CA SER A 573 -8.35 17.06 -15.32
C SER A 573 -8.84 17.99 -16.42
N GLU A 574 -8.07 18.03 -17.50
CA GLU A 574 -8.33 18.83 -18.67
C GLU A 574 -8.02 18.03 -19.91
N LYS A 575 -9.02 17.91 -20.80
CA LYS A 575 -8.89 17.24 -22.08
C LYS A 575 -9.32 18.16 -23.19
N PHE A 576 -8.41 18.43 -24.10
CA PHE A 576 -8.65 19.22 -25.29
C PHE A 576 -8.55 18.35 -26.52
N THR A 577 -9.59 18.41 -27.36
CA THR A 577 -9.60 17.79 -28.70
C THR A 577 -9.60 18.91 -29.74
N SER A 578 -8.61 18.89 -30.60
CA SER A 578 -8.42 19.90 -31.66
C SER A 578 -9.63 19.95 -32.59
N PRO A 579 -10.04 21.14 -33.07
CA PRO A 579 -11.07 21.25 -34.11
C PRO A 579 -10.68 20.61 -35.45
N GLU A 580 -9.37 20.35 -35.65
CA GLU A 580 -8.85 19.67 -36.83
C GLU A 580 -8.89 18.14 -36.73
N ALA A 581 -9.31 17.60 -35.58
CA ALA A 581 -9.44 16.16 -35.37
C ALA A 581 -10.55 15.58 -36.26
N HIS A 582 -10.33 14.35 -36.74
CA HIS A 582 -11.22 13.66 -37.65
C HIS A 582 -12.68 13.59 -37.18
N GLU A 583 -12.94 13.54 -35.90
CA GLU A 583 -14.29 13.49 -35.32
C GLU A 583 -15.14 14.72 -35.65
N PHE A 584 -14.52 15.81 -36.07
CA PHE A 584 -15.18 17.08 -36.42
C PHE A 584 -15.26 17.34 -37.93
N ASN A 585 -14.79 16.43 -38.79
CA ASN A 585 -14.75 16.64 -40.25
C ASN A 585 -16.11 17.01 -40.90
N ASN A 586 -17.23 16.58 -40.31
CA ASN A 586 -18.58 16.86 -40.79
C ASN A 586 -19.40 17.70 -39.79
N LYS A 587 -18.74 18.42 -38.89
CA LYS A 587 -19.36 19.27 -37.88
C LYS A 587 -19.27 20.74 -38.28
N GLU A 588 -20.24 21.52 -37.83
CA GLU A 588 -20.14 22.98 -37.94
C GLU A 588 -18.97 23.51 -37.09
N ALA A 589 -18.40 24.63 -37.50
CA ALA A 589 -17.30 25.25 -36.74
C ALA A 589 -17.67 25.55 -35.29
N SER A 590 -18.93 25.84 -35.00
CA SER A 590 -19.46 26.07 -33.65
C SER A 590 -19.54 24.80 -32.80
N GLU A 591 -19.39 23.63 -33.39
CA GLU A 591 -19.39 22.30 -32.74
C GLU A 591 -18.02 21.61 -32.79
N SER A 592 -17.09 22.21 -33.56
CA SER A 592 -15.76 21.65 -33.76
C SER A 592 -14.84 22.10 -32.64
N GLY A 593 -13.90 21.23 -32.28
CA GLY A 593 -13.05 21.44 -31.12
C GLY A 593 -13.78 21.32 -29.79
N ARG A 594 -13.24 20.57 -28.89
CA ARG A 594 -13.86 20.27 -27.60
C ARG A 594 -12.87 20.40 -26.46
N ILE A 595 -13.31 21.01 -25.35
CA ILE A 595 -12.57 21.00 -24.10
C ILE A 595 -13.45 20.49 -22.96
N GLU A 596 -12.92 19.52 -22.22
CA GLU A 596 -13.56 18.91 -21.07
C GLU A 596 -12.75 19.26 -19.83
N ILE A 597 -13.41 19.83 -18.83
CA ILE A 597 -12.82 20.20 -17.55
C ILE A 597 -13.53 19.40 -16.46
N SER A 598 -12.75 18.78 -15.59
CA SER A 598 -13.28 18.10 -14.40
C SER A 598 -12.41 18.43 -13.20
N ASN A 599 -13.02 18.91 -12.14
CA ASN A 599 -12.37 19.22 -10.88
C ASN A 599 -13.03 18.40 -9.77
N LYS A 600 -12.28 17.57 -9.08
CA LYS A 600 -12.76 16.75 -7.97
C LYS A 600 -11.97 17.09 -6.71
N LYS A 601 -12.66 17.15 -5.59
CA LYS A 601 -12.07 17.37 -4.26
C LYS A 601 -12.65 16.38 -3.29
N SER A 602 -11.80 15.74 -2.52
CA SER A 602 -12.20 14.84 -1.46
C SER A 602 -11.53 15.26 -0.15
N MET A 603 -12.26 15.12 0.94
CA MET A 603 -11.72 15.31 2.28
C MET A 603 -12.34 14.28 3.22
N THR A 604 -11.48 13.46 3.80
CA THR A 604 -11.88 12.44 4.78
C THR A 604 -11.11 12.65 6.07
N TYR A 605 -11.80 12.65 7.19
CA TYR A 605 -11.18 12.60 8.51
C TYR A 605 -11.76 11.48 9.35
N GLU A 606 -10.89 10.85 10.14
CA GLU A 606 -11.24 9.80 11.09
C GLU A 606 -10.67 10.13 12.47
N GLY A 607 -11.48 9.96 13.50
CA GLY A 607 -11.06 9.94 14.88
C GLY A 607 -11.37 8.59 15.52
N ARG A 608 -10.40 8.01 16.25
CA ARG A 608 -10.56 6.73 16.92
C ARG A 608 -9.93 6.74 18.30
N VAL A 609 -10.63 6.14 19.27
CA VAL A 609 -10.11 5.87 20.60
C VAL A 609 -10.17 4.38 20.86
N THR A 610 -9.06 3.81 21.33
CA THR A 610 -8.92 2.37 21.60
C THR A 610 -8.39 2.17 23.01
N LEU A 611 -8.97 1.23 23.72
CA LEU A 611 -8.54 0.73 25.02
C LEU A 611 -8.02 -0.69 24.82
N SER A 612 -6.81 -0.98 25.24
CA SER A 612 -6.25 -2.33 25.16
C SER A 612 -5.77 -2.81 26.53
N TYR A 613 -6.02 -4.09 26.78
CA TYR A 613 -5.64 -4.75 28.03
C TYR A 613 -5.01 -6.10 27.74
N ASN A 614 -3.77 -6.28 28.20
CA ASN A 614 -3.00 -7.49 28.04
C ASN A 614 -2.60 -8.02 29.40
N LYS A 615 -2.99 -9.24 29.74
CA LYS A 615 -2.66 -9.83 31.04
C LYS A 615 -2.47 -11.34 30.94
N MET A 616 -1.45 -11.80 31.60
CA MET A 616 -1.20 -13.21 31.87
C MET A 616 -1.93 -13.62 33.17
N PHE A 617 -2.77 -14.66 33.11
CA PHE A 617 -3.45 -15.26 34.25
C PHE A 617 -2.81 -16.63 34.55
N GLY A 618 -2.32 -16.80 35.78
CA GLY A 618 -1.56 -18.00 36.16
C GLY A 618 -0.31 -18.18 35.31
N THR A 619 0.08 -19.43 35.06
CA THR A 619 1.30 -19.76 34.32
C THR A 619 1.10 -20.02 32.84
N GLY A 620 -0.14 -19.97 32.33
CA GLY A 620 -0.36 -20.42 30.96
C GLY A 620 -1.48 -19.73 30.17
N THR A 621 -2.25 -18.81 30.75
CA THR A 621 -3.36 -18.15 30.02
C THR A 621 -3.05 -16.68 29.78
N LEU A 622 -2.90 -16.28 28.52
CA LEU A 622 -2.77 -14.90 28.09
C LEU A 622 -4.10 -14.39 27.53
N LEU A 623 -4.60 -13.30 28.08
CA LEU A 623 -5.75 -12.55 27.56
C LEU A 623 -5.25 -11.25 26.92
N ASN A 624 -5.61 -11.06 25.65
CA ASN A 624 -5.48 -9.79 24.95
C ASN A 624 -6.89 -9.27 24.62
N ALA A 625 -7.30 -8.17 25.21
CA ALA A 625 -8.61 -7.56 24.96
C ALA A 625 -8.42 -6.15 24.42
N MET A 626 -9.23 -5.75 23.45
CA MET A 626 -9.22 -4.42 22.86
C MET A 626 -10.65 -3.98 22.59
N GLY A 627 -10.99 -2.77 22.96
CA GLY A 627 -12.29 -2.15 22.64
C GLY A 627 -12.13 -0.69 22.30
N GLY A 628 -13.02 -0.15 21.49
CA GLY A 628 -12.92 1.25 21.09
C GLY A 628 -14.11 1.76 20.30
N ALA A 629 -13.99 3.02 19.93
CA ALA A 629 -14.96 3.74 19.10
C ALA A 629 -14.25 4.52 18.02
N ASN A 630 -14.86 4.64 16.87
CA ASN A 630 -14.41 5.54 15.80
C ASN A 630 -15.55 6.32 15.18
N ILE A 631 -15.20 7.48 14.66
CA ILE A 631 -16.06 8.32 13.82
C ILE A 631 -15.30 8.69 12.56
N GLN A 632 -15.99 8.72 11.43
CA GLN A 632 -15.42 9.12 10.15
C GLN A 632 -16.42 10.03 9.40
N SER A 633 -15.89 11.00 8.67
CA SER A 633 -16.65 11.80 7.71
C SER A 633 -15.84 11.94 6.43
N SER A 634 -16.48 11.69 5.30
CA SER A 634 -15.94 11.84 3.96
C SER A 634 -16.82 12.77 3.14
N GLU A 635 -16.24 13.79 2.58
CA GLU A 635 -16.92 14.76 1.70
C GLU A 635 -16.22 14.74 0.34
N ASN A 636 -17.03 14.54 -0.72
CA ASN A 636 -16.58 14.54 -2.10
C ASN A 636 -17.36 15.60 -2.87
N ASN A 637 -16.66 16.50 -3.53
CA ASN A 637 -17.23 17.54 -4.37
C ASN A 637 -16.59 17.47 -5.75
N GLY A 638 -17.40 17.43 -6.79
CA GLY A 638 -16.99 17.46 -8.17
C GLY A 638 -17.72 18.53 -8.96
N ASN A 639 -17.05 19.14 -9.89
CA ASN A 639 -17.66 19.97 -10.92
C ASN A 639 -16.91 19.81 -12.25
N GLY A 640 -17.64 19.93 -13.32
CA GLY A 640 -17.08 19.81 -14.65
C GLY A 640 -18.01 20.33 -15.73
N TYR A 641 -17.45 20.53 -16.89
CA TYR A 641 -18.22 20.90 -18.07
C TYR A 641 -17.44 20.51 -19.33
N THR A 642 -18.19 20.35 -20.41
CA THR A 642 -17.68 20.22 -21.77
C THR A 642 -18.07 21.47 -22.55
N ALA A 643 -17.13 22.09 -23.23
CA ALA A 643 -17.39 23.23 -24.13
C ALA A 643 -16.85 22.93 -25.53
N VAL A 644 -17.52 23.45 -26.53
CA VAL A 644 -17.20 23.23 -27.97
C VAL A 644 -17.12 24.56 -28.72
N GLY A 645 -16.74 24.47 -30.01
CA GLY A 645 -16.58 25.65 -30.85
C GLY A 645 -15.25 26.35 -30.61
N LEU A 646 -14.17 25.58 -30.46
CA LEU A 646 -12.82 26.10 -30.48
C LEU A 646 -12.31 26.14 -31.93
N TYR A 647 -11.83 27.30 -32.38
CA TYR A 647 -11.50 27.51 -33.77
C TYR A 647 -10.02 27.29 -34.13
N SER A 648 -9.19 26.95 -33.19
CA SER A 648 -7.76 26.79 -33.41
C SER A 648 -7.19 25.58 -32.69
N ASP A 649 -6.38 24.83 -33.40
CA ASP A 649 -5.59 23.73 -32.88
C ASP A 649 -4.65 24.11 -31.72
N LYS A 650 -4.27 25.37 -31.60
CA LYS A 650 -3.33 25.88 -30.59
C LYS A 650 -3.98 26.59 -29.41
N LEU A 651 -5.28 26.77 -29.41
CA LEU A 651 -6.02 27.55 -28.42
C LEU A 651 -6.95 26.65 -27.58
N GLY A 652 -6.40 25.61 -26.99
CA GLY A 652 -7.11 24.71 -26.11
C GLY A 652 -7.37 25.28 -24.72
N HIS A 653 -8.11 26.39 -24.63
CA HIS A 653 -8.46 27.00 -23.36
C HIS A 653 -9.96 27.33 -23.33
N PRO A 654 -10.68 27.10 -22.21
CA PRO A 654 -12.14 27.28 -22.14
C PRO A 654 -12.65 28.66 -22.58
N ALA A 655 -11.84 29.70 -22.39
CA ALA A 655 -12.21 31.06 -22.79
C ALA A 655 -12.39 31.23 -24.30
N PHE A 656 -11.89 30.32 -25.11
CA PHE A 656 -12.03 30.34 -26.58
C PHE A 656 -13.18 29.47 -27.08
N ALA A 657 -13.85 28.72 -26.23
CA ALA A 657 -15.04 27.94 -26.57
C ALA A 657 -16.23 28.87 -26.75
N THR A 658 -17.10 28.57 -27.70
CA THR A 658 -18.25 29.42 -28.04
C THR A 658 -19.53 28.99 -27.32
N ARG A 659 -19.69 27.72 -27.02
CA ARG A 659 -20.89 27.19 -26.40
C ARG A 659 -20.68 25.84 -25.69
N TYR A 660 -21.67 25.38 -24.97
CA TYR A 660 -21.77 23.97 -24.55
C TYR A 660 -22.33 23.14 -25.70
N PRO A 661 -22.07 21.82 -25.73
CA PRO A 661 -22.80 20.92 -26.63
C PRO A 661 -24.31 21.06 -26.45
N GLU A 662 -25.08 20.76 -27.50
CA GLU A 662 -26.54 20.85 -27.43
C GLU A 662 -27.11 20.00 -26.28
N GLY A 663 -27.96 20.57 -25.47
CA GLY A 663 -28.53 19.93 -24.27
C GLY A 663 -27.56 19.70 -23.10
N ALA A 664 -26.28 20.05 -23.23
CA ALA A 664 -25.31 19.92 -22.15
C ALA A 664 -25.27 21.16 -21.25
N THR A 665 -25.06 20.96 -19.97
CA THR A 665 -24.87 21.98 -18.95
C THR A 665 -23.68 21.64 -18.06
N PRO A 666 -23.11 22.63 -17.36
CA PRO A 666 -22.12 22.32 -16.33
C PRO A 666 -22.68 21.33 -15.31
N GLN A 667 -21.87 20.35 -14.96
CA GLN A 667 -22.25 19.29 -14.05
C GLN A 667 -21.63 19.53 -12.67
N GLY A 668 -22.33 19.13 -11.64
CA GLY A 668 -21.85 19.16 -10.26
C GLY A 668 -22.24 17.90 -9.53
N SER A 669 -21.36 17.44 -8.65
CA SER A 669 -21.65 16.32 -7.75
C SER A 669 -21.21 16.67 -6.35
N GLN A 670 -22.01 16.27 -5.37
CA GLN A 670 -21.66 16.39 -3.96
C GLN A 670 -22.03 15.10 -3.24
N GLY A 671 -21.09 14.53 -2.51
CA GLY A 671 -21.31 13.36 -1.67
C GLY A 671 -20.82 13.62 -0.26
N LEU A 672 -21.66 13.34 0.73
CA LEU A 672 -21.31 13.39 2.14
C LEU A 672 -21.66 12.06 2.79
N GLU A 673 -20.65 11.42 3.35
CA GLU A 673 -20.79 10.19 4.12
C GLU A 673 -20.29 10.40 5.54
N ARG A 674 -21.04 9.88 6.51
CA ARG A 674 -20.64 9.82 7.91
C ARG A 674 -20.84 8.43 8.44
N SER A 675 -19.86 7.93 9.16
CA SER A 675 -19.95 6.63 9.82
C SER A 675 -19.42 6.70 11.24
N MET A 676 -19.92 5.81 12.07
CA MET A 676 -19.45 5.61 13.43
C MET A 676 -19.49 4.13 13.78
N GLY A 677 -18.57 3.71 14.63
CA GLY A 677 -18.48 2.31 15.02
C GLY A 677 -18.02 2.14 16.46
N LEU A 678 -18.57 1.13 17.12
CA LEU A 678 -18.08 0.60 18.39
C LEU A 678 -17.54 -0.80 18.13
N PHE A 679 -16.39 -1.14 18.66
CA PHE A 679 -15.78 -2.45 18.43
C PHE A 679 -15.16 -3.04 19.70
N LEU A 680 -15.17 -4.36 19.76
CA LEU A 680 -14.54 -5.16 20.80
C LEU A 680 -13.86 -6.36 20.15
N ASN A 681 -12.64 -6.68 20.56
CA ASN A 681 -11.91 -7.88 20.20
C ASN A 681 -11.31 -8.50 21.46
N ALA A 682 -11.37 -9.81 21.57
CA ALA A 682 -10.71 -10.58 22.61
C ALA A 682 -9.98 -11.78 21.98
N ASN A 683 -8.74 -11.98 22.41
CA ASN A 683 -7.92 -13.13 22.04
C ASN A 683 -7.45 -13.81 23.33
N VAL A 684 -7.73 -15.08 23.45
CA VAL A 684 -7.33 -15.94 24.57
C VAL A 684 -6.37 -16.99 24.08
N ILE A 685 -5.21 -17.08 24.72
CA ILE A 685 -4.19 -18.09 24.44
C ILE A 685 -3.99 -18.92 25.68
N TYR A 686 -4.16 -20.24 25.56
CA TYR A 686 -3.96 -21.18 26.66
C TYR A 686 -2.77 -22.09 26.38
N ASP A 687 -1.74 -21.99 27.21
CA ASP A 687 -0.52 -22.80 27.20
C ASP A 687 0.19 -22.82 25.81
N ASP A 688 0.12 -21.73 25.05
CA ASP A 688 0.57 -21.64 23.65
C ASP A 688 0.03 -22.75 22.72
N ARG A 689 -0.92 -23.55 23.19
CA ARG A 689 -1.51 -24.70 22.47
C ARG A 689 -2.84 -24.36 21.82
N TYR A 690 -3.75 -23.78 22.59
CA TYR A 690 -5.10 -23.46 22.14
C TYR A 690 -5.31 -21.95 22.15
N PHE A 691 -5.95 -21.44 21.13
CA PHE A 691 -6.27 -20.03 21.07
C PHE A 691 -7.63 -19.79 20.42
N ALA A 692 -8.29 -18.78 20.92
CA ALA A 692 -9.59 -18.33 20.45
C ALA A 692 -9.57 -16.82 20.25
N ASP A 693 -10.12 -16.36 19.14
CA ASP A 693 -10.37 -14.98 18.80
C ASP A 693 -11.86 -14.72 18.70
N ALA A 694 -12.36 -13.64 19.28
CA ALA A 694 -13.71 -13.14 19.07
C ALA A 694 -13.68 -11.66 18.79
N SER A 695 -14.40 -11.22 17.76
CA SER A 695 -14.56 -9.80 17.43
C SER A 695 -16.01 -9.47 17.21
N ILE A 696 -16.44 -8.31 17.67
CA ILE A 696 -17.71 -7.71 17.34
C ILE A 696 -17.53 -6.23 17.06
N ARG A 697 -18.23 -5.74 16.04
CA ARG A 697 -18.31 -4.34 15.68
C ARG A 697 -19.74 -3.96 15.39
N TYR A 698 -20.23 -2.93 16.04
CA TYR A 698 -21.53 -2.33 15.77
C TYR A 698 -21.31 -1.02 15.04
N GLU A 699 -21.72 -0.95 13.78
CA GLU A 699 -21.41 0.15 12.88
C GLU A 699 -22.67 0.77 12.29
N GLY A 700 -22.64 2.10 12.17
CA GLY A 700 -23.67 2.89 11.51
C GLY A 700 -23.10 3.77 10.42
N SER A 701 -23.86 3.92 9.31
CA SER A 701 -23.50 4.82 8.20
C SER A 701 -24.70 5.57 7.67
N SER A 702 -24.48 6.83 7.26
CA SER A 702 -25.50 7.69 6.66
C SER A 702 -25.95 7.26 5.25
N LYS A 703 -25.30 6.28 4.64
CA LYS A 703 -25.65 5.74 3.32
C LYS A 703 -26.93 4.90 3.32
N PHE A 704 -27.25 4.31 4.47
CA PHE A 704 -28.34 3.33 4.59
C PHE A 704 -29.67 3.96 5.00
N GLY A 705 -30.73 3.21 4.77
CA GLY A 705 -32.08 3.57 5.16
C GLY A 705 -32.22 3.83 6.67
N GLU A 706 -33.18 4.59 7.09
CA GLU A 706 -33.31 5.08 8.47
C GLU A 706 -33.33 3.95 9.49
N ASP A 707 -34.06 2.88 9.21
CA ASP A 707 -34.21 1.71 10.09
C ASP A 707 -33.06 0.71 9.96
N GLN A 708 -32.18 0.86 8.95
CA GLN A 708 -31.10 -0.07 8.63
C GLN A 708 -29.71 0.55 8.77
N ARG A 709 -29.60 1.73 9.40
CA ARG A 709 -28.34 2.47 9.52
C ARG A 709 -27.28 1.71 10.29
N PHE A 710 -27.68 0.94 11.31
CA PHE A 710 -26.77 0.24 12.19
C PHE A 710 -26.86 -1.27 12.00
N THR A 711 -25.68 -1.92 11.97
CA THR A 711 -25.59 -3.38 11.83
C THR A 711 -24.44 -3.94 12.63
N PRO A 712 -24.56 -5.15 13.21
CA PRO A 712 -23.45 -5.85 13.83
C PRO A 712 -22.66 -6.65 12.80
N PHE A 713 -21.34 -6.56 12.89
CA PHE A 713 -20.37 -7.45 12.25
C PHE A 713 -19.66 -8.22 13.34
N TRP A 714 -19.34 -9.49 13.08
CA TRP A 714 -18.69 -10.32 14.09
C TRP A 714 -17.83 -11.40 13.45
N SER A 715 -16.87 -11.89 14.21
CA SER A 715 -16.08 -13.08 13.83
C SER A 715 -15.69 -13.88 15.05
N LEU A 716 -15.56 -15.20 14.82
CA LEU A 716 -15.03 -16.16 15.75
C LEU A 716 -13.90 -16.93 15.05
N GLY A 717 -12.82 -17.18 15.77
CA GLY A 717 -11.69 -17.94 15.29
C GLY A 717 -11.19 -18.88 16.37
N LEU A 718 -10.80 -20.08 15.98
CA LEU A 718 -10.19 -21.09 16.84
C LEU A 718 -8.89 -21.57 16.22
N GLY A 719 -7.93 -21.90 17.05
CA GLY A 719 -6.68 -22.47 16.58
C GLY A 719 -6.03 -23.42 17.58
N TRP A 720 -5.24 -24.32 17.02
CA TRP A 720 -4.55 -25.37 17.75
C TRP A 720 -3.13 -25.52 17.23
N ASN A 721 -2.16 -25.31 18.11
CA ASN A 721 -0.75 -25.57 17.87
C ASN A 721 -0.43 -27.04 18.17
N ILE A 722 -0.65 -27.92 17.20
CA ILE A 722 -0.53 -29.39 17.34
C ILE A 722 0.90 -29.79 17.75
N HIS A 723 1.92 -29.04 17.24
CA HIS A 723 3.33 -29.31 17.55
C HIS A 723 3.69 -29.12 19.04
N LYS A 724 2.84 -28.47 19.82
CA LYS A 724 3.02 -28.28 21.29
C LYS A 724 2.44 -29.46 22.08
N GLU A 725 1.76 -30.39 21.43
CA GLU A 725 1.16 -31.57 22.11
C GLU A 725 2.21 -32.65 22.41
N LYS A 726 2.06 -33.28 23.56
CA LYS A 726 3.01 -34.30 24.02
C LYS A 726 3.08 -35.53 23.10
N PHE A 727 1.98 -35.84 22.38
CA PHE A 727 1.92 -36.95 21.46
C PHE A 727 2.67 -36.71 20.14
N LEU A 728 3.01 -35.46 19.80
CA LEU A 728 3.69 -35.08 18.55
C LEU A 728 5.14 -34.62 18.81
N ASN A 729 5.93 -35.44 19.45
CA ASN A 729 7.35 -35.17 19.71
C ASN A 729 8.22 -35.64 18.54
N MET A 730 8.03 -35.05 17.36
CA MET A 730 8.79 -35.38 16.14
C MET A 730 10.00 -34.45 16.00
N SER A 731 11.18 -35.04 15.92
CA SER A 731 12.41 -34.26 15.62
C SER A 731 12.30 -33.59 14.25
N GLY A 732 12.54 -32.29 14.20
CA GLY A 732 12.48 -31.49 12.96
C GLY A 732 11.14 -30.82 12.70
N THR A 733 10.18 -30.88 13.62
CA THR A 733 8.91 -30.14 13.56
C THR A 733 9.05 -28.82 14.30
N ASP A 734 8.96 -27.71 13.56
CA ASP A 734 9.05 -26.37 14.15
C ASP A 734 7.66 -25.82 14.49
N ARG A 735 6.68 -26.04 13.59
CA ARG A 735 5.29 -25.62 13.78
C ARG A 735 4.33 -26.50 12.97
N ILE A 736 3.28 -26.95 13.61
CA ILE A 736 2.06 -27.47 12.95
C ILE A 736 0.89 -26.82 13.65
N LYS A 737 0.13 -26.03 12.91
CA LYS A 737 -0.99 -25.24 13.42
C LYS A 737 -2.22 -25.47 12.56
N LEU A 738 -3.31 -25.88 13.17
CA LEU A 738 -4.63 -25.91 12.56
C LEU A 738 -5.44 -24.71 13.04
N ARG A 739 -6.09 -24.01 12.12
CA ARG A 739 -6.93 -22.85 12.44
C ARG A 739 -8.23 -22.85 11.64
N GLY A 740 -9.26 -22.28 12.22
CA GLY A 740 -10.55 -22.10 11.58
C GLY A 740 -11.18 -20.78 12.00
N SER A 741 -11.88 -20.15 11.09
CA SER A 741 -12.58 -18.89 11.35
C SER A 741 -13.94 -18.86 10.66
N LEU A 742 -14.87 -18.13 11.27
CA LEU A 742 -16.22 -17.88 10.76
C LEU A 742 -16.61 -16.47 11.14
N GLY A 743 -17.24 -15.71 10.22
CA GLY A 743 -17.76 -14.41 10.58
C GLY A 743 -18.46 -13.67 9.45
N TYR A 744 -19.18 -12.62 9.85
CA TYR A 744 -19.81 -11.65 8.96
C TYR A 744 -19.00 -10.36 8.86
N THR A 745 -18.74 -9.92 7.62
CA THR A 745 -18.20 -8.62 7.27
C THR A 745 -19.14 -7.88 6.35
N GLY A 746 -19.01 -6.56 6.26
CA GLY A 746 -19.87 -5.71 5.46
C GLY A 746 -19.22 -5.12 4.22
N ASN A 747 -20.05 -4.67 3.29
CA ASN A 747 -19.68 -3.82 2.17
C ASN A 747 -20.63 -2.63 2.08
N ALA A 748 -20.07 -1.41 1.95
CA ALA A 748 -20.80 -0.16 1.82
C ALA A 748 -20.32 0.67 0.60
N SER A 749 -19.82 0.01 -0.43
CA SER A 749 -19.15 0.66 -1.58
C SER A 749 -20.14 1.12 -2.64
N PHE A 750 -21.17 1.85 -2.25
CA PHE A 750 -22.10 2.52 -3.16
C PHE A 750 -22.18 4.00 -2.84
N SER A 751 -22.70 4.78 -3.79
CA SER A 751 -22.78 6.23 -3.68
C SER A 751 -23.68 6.67 -2.52
N PRO A 752 -23.44 7.80 -1.86
CA PRO A 752 -24.34 8.40 -0.90
C PRO A 752 -25.73 8.66 -1.49
N TYR A 753 -26.72 8.81 -0.63
CA TYR A 753 -28.10 9.20 -0.95
C TYR A 753 -28.97 8.16 -1.67
N GLN A 754 -28.50 6.91 -1.88
CA GLN A 754 -29.30 5.84 -2.51
C GLN A 754 -30.57 5.47 -1.69
N ALA A 755 -30.56 5.75 -0.39
CA ALA A 755 -31.70 5.55 0.47
C ALA A 755 -32.71 6.70 0.40
N MET A 756 -32.42 7.81 -0.30
CA MET A 756 -33.21 9.02 -0.36
C MET A 756 -33.70 9.30 -1.77
N THR A 757 -34.94 9.68 -1.96
CA THR A 757 -35.42 10.18 -3.25
C THR A 757 -34.79 11.53 -3.55
N THR A 758 -34.16 11.63 -4.73
CA THR A 758 -33.53 12.85 -5.21
C THR A 758 -34.22 13.38 -6.45
N TYR A 759 -34.22 14.71 -6.60
CA TYR A 759 -34.88 15.41 -7.68
C TYR A 759 -33.85 16.26 -8.44
N LYS A 760 -34.05 16.42 -9.73
CA LYS A 760 -33.33 17.41 -10.55
C LYS A 760 -34.32 18.42 -11.14
N TYR A 761 -33.90 19.67 -11.27
CA TYR A 761 -34.61 20.65 -12.06
C TYR A 761 -34.45 20.32 -13.55
N ASP A 762 -35.55 20.47 -14.30
CA ASP A 762 -35.55 20.28 -15.74
C ASP A 762 -36.01 21.58 -16.40
N ALA A 763 -35.10 22.26 -17.08
CA ALA A 763 -35.37 23.55 -17.73
C ALA A 763 -36.31 23.43 -18.93
N GLY A 764 -36.56 22.21 -19.43
CA GLY A 764 -37.56 21.93 -20.48
C GLY A 764 -38.99 21.79 -19.93
N LEU A 765 -39.16 21.79 -18.60
CA LEU A 765 -40.46 21.64 -17.93
C LEU A 765 -40.81 22.94 -17.17
N ASP A 766 -41.52 23.82 -17.85
CA ASP A 766 -42.04 25.04 -17.23
C ASP A 766 -43.41 24.77 -16.57
N TYR A 767 -43.55 25.15 -15.32
CA TYR A 767 -44.79 25.13 -14.60
C TYR A 767 -45.07 26.51 -14.00
N ASP A 768 -46.05 27.20 -14.51
CA ASP A 768 -46.60 28.51 -14.02
C ASP A 768 -45.49 29.53 -13.64
N LYS A 769 -44.49 29.83 -14.27
CA LYS A 769 -43.36 30.71 -13.97
C LYS A 769 -42.24 30.10 -13.10
N GLY A 770 -42.27 28.77 -12.90
CA GLY A 770 -41.21 28.03 -12.21
C GLY A 770 -40.66 26.93 -13.06
N ILE A 771 -39.37 26.57 -12.79
CA ILE A 771 -38.74 25.39 -13.41
C ILE A 771 -39.27 24.14 -12.73
N GLY A 772 -39.71 23.17 -13.52
CA GLY A 772 -40.18 21.88 -13.03
C GLY A 772 -39.04 21.03 -12.43
N ALA A 773 -39.40 20.22 -11.44
CA ALA A 773 -38.47 19.23 -10.87
C ALA A 773 -38.97 17.80 -11.11
N ILE A 774 -38.13 16.94 -11.61
CA ILE A 774 -38.43 15.53 -11.85
C ILE A 774 -37.61 14.63 -10.92
N PRO A 775 -38.13 13.45 -10.55
CA PRO A 775 -37.33 12.49 -9.78
C PRO A 775 -36.07 12.09 -10.57
N MET A 776 -34.91 12.20 -9.95
CA MET A 776 -33.65 11.74 -10.49
C MET A 776 -33.40 10.29 -10.11
N ALA A 777 -33.71 9.96 -8.87
CA ALA A 777 -33.66 8.59 -8.34
C ALA A 777 -34.69 8.43 -7.22
N ILE A 778 -35.31 7.26 -7.16
CA ILE A 778 -36.21 6.90 -6.04
C ILE A 778 -35.35 6.22 -4.98
N GLY A 779 -35.34 6.79 -3.80
CA GLY A 779 -34.66 6.26 -2.65
C GLY A 779 -35.32 5.00 -2.09
N ASN A 780 -34.53 4.14 -1.50
CA ASN A 780 -35.01 2.97 -0.80
C ASN A 780 -34.75 3.13 0.70
N PRO A 781 -35.78 3.45 1.51
CA PRO A 781 -35.63 3.63 2.96
C PRO A 781 -35.24 2.34 3.69
N ASP A 782 -35.55 1.17 3.08
CA ASP A 782 -35.19 -0.17 3.61
C ASP A 782 -33.82 -0.67 3.14
N LEU A 783 -33.02 0.20 2.54
CA LEU A 783 -31.70 -0.16 2.00
C LEU A 783 -30.81 -0.73 3.09
N LYS A 784 -30.41 -2.01 2.92
CA LYS A 784 -29.63 -2.81 3.87
C LYS A 784 -28.17 -2.90 3.46
N TRP A 785 -27.35 -3.23 4.45
CA TRP A 785 -25.96 -3.56 4.26
C TRP A 785 -25.79 -4.83 3.40
N GLU A 786 -24.87 -4.76 2.43
CA GLU A 786 -24.32 -5.98 1.83
C GLU A 786 -23.47 -6.70 2.88
N ARG A 787 -23.64 -7.99 3.02
CA ARG A 787 -22.96 -8.79 4.04
C ARG A 787 -22.31 -10.02 3.43
N ALA A 788 -21.07 -10.27 3.81
CA ALA A 788 -20.33 -11.44 3.41
C ALA A 788 -20.12 -12.39 4.61
N LEU A 789 -20.73 -13.57 4.56
CA LEU A 789 -20.42 -14.66 5.45
C LEU A 789 -19.21 -15.42 4.91
N THR A 790 -18.15 -15.48 5.69
CA THR A 790 -16.91 -16.18 5.31
C THR A 790 -16.59 -17.23 6.34
N TYR A 791 -16.34 -18.47 5.91
CA TYR A 791 -15.63 -19.45 6.72
C TYR A 791 -14.33 -19.87 6.05
N ASN A 792 -13.32 -20.08 6.87
CA ASN A 792 -11.96 -20.39 6.43
C ASN A 792 -11.36 -21.46 7.34
N VAL A 793 -10.66 -22.44 6.75
CA VAL A 793 -9.88 -23.46 7.47
C VAL A 793 -8.47 -23.44 6.91
N GLY A 794 -7.48 -23.35 7.78
CA GLY A 794 -6.07 -23.26 7.40
C GLY A 794 -5.19 -24.24 8.17
N LEU A 795 -4.20 -24.78 7.50
CA LEU A 795 -3.14 -25.61 8.04
C LEU A 795 -1.79 -24.97 7.74
N ASP A 796 -1.06 -24.59 8.79
CA ASP A 796 0.28 -24.02 8.69
C ASP A 796 1.30 -25.03 9.20
N VAL A 797 2.29 -25.36 8.38
CA VAL A 797 3.33 -26.37 8.67
C VAL A 797 4.70 -25.77 8.42
N VAL A 798 5.55 -25.80 9.44
CA VAL A 798 6.97 -25.39 9.34
C VAL A 798 7.84 -26.53 9.84
N LEU A 799 8.77 -26.97 9.02
CA LEU A 799 9.62 -28.14 9.30
C LEU A 799 11.11 -27.83 9.03
N PHE A 800 11.96 -28.65 9.65
CA PHE A 800 13.41 -28.71 9.38
C PHE A 800 14.15 -27.38 9.64
N LYS A 801 13.86 -26.74 10.80
CA LYS A 801 14.43 -25.43 11.17
C LYS A 801 14.14 -24.35 10.11
N ASN A 802 12.84 -24.15 9.82
CA ASN A 802 12.32 -23.20 8.83
C ASN A 802 12.78 -23.46 7.36
N ARG A 803 13.20 -24.69 7.03
CA ARG A 803 13.54 -25.02 5.64
C ARG A 803 12.33 -25.29 4.76
N LEU A 804 11.25 -25.75 5.32
CA LEU A 804 9.96 -25.91 4.64
C LEU A 804 8.91 -25.11 5.42
N ASP A 805 8.31 -24.15 4.77
CA ASP A 805 7.12 -23.41 5.25
C ASP A 805 5.99 -23.64 4.24
N PHE A 806 4.88 -24.18 4.71
CA PHE A 806 3.75 -24.59 3.89
C PHE A 806 2.45 -24.15 4.57
N THR A 807 1.61 -23.43 3.83
CA THR A 807 0.27 -23.02 4.28
C THR A 807 -0.75 -23.46 3.24
N LEU A 808 -1.77 -24.18 3.69
CA LEU A 808 -2.92 -24.59 2.90
C LEU A 808 -4.18 -24.01 3.52
N GLU A 809 -4.98 -23.31 2.72
CA GLU A 809 -6.25 -22.71 3.14
C GLU A 809 -7.40 -23.12 2.22
N TYR A 810 -8.54 -23.42 2.83
CA TYR A 810 -9.83 -23.53 2.15
C TYR A 810 -10.76 -22.45 2.65
N TYR A 811 -11.46 -21.77 1.74
CA TYR A 811 -12.42 -20.74 2.09
C TYR A 811 -13.72 -20.86 1.29
N ASN A 812 -14.80 -20.38 1.91
CA ASN A 812 -16.08 -20.16 1.27
C ASN A 812 -16.61 -18.80 1.74
N LYS A 813 -16.94 -17.94 0.79
CA LYS A 813 -17.43 -16.59 1.02
C LYS A 813 -18.72 -16.39 0.28
N THR A 814 -19.81 -16.22 1.00
CA THR A 814 -21.14 -15.94 0.47
C THR A 814 -21.49 -14.48 0.74
N THR A 815 -21.71 -13.69 -0.31
CA THR A 815 -22.13 -12.30 -0.20
C THR A 815 -23.63 -12.21 -0.47
N ASP A 816 -24.36 -11.75 0.51
CA ASP A 816 -25.83 -11.58 0.49
C ASP A 816 -26.22 -10.11 0.45
N ASN A 817 -27.47 -9.83 0.06
CA ASN A 817 -28.05 -8.49 -0.01
C ASN A 817 -27.29 -7.55 -0.94
N LEU A 818 -26.73 -8.06 -2.04
CA LEU A 818 -26.06 -7.22 -3.02
C LEU A 818 -27.02 -6.19 -3.60
N LEU A 819 -26.54 -4.96 -3.72
CA LEU A 819 -27.30 -3.86 -4.24
C LEU A 819 -27.35 -3.92 -5.76
N LEU A 820 -28.56 -4.12 -6.29
CA LEU A 820 -28.80 -4.22 -7.73
C LEU A 820 -29.91 -3.26 -8.16
N ASP A 821 -29.86 -2.85 -9.42
CA ASP A 821 -30.98 -2.16 -10.04
C ASP A 821 -32.14 -3.14 -10.23
N VAL A 822 -33.34 -2.71 -9.86
CA VAL A 822 -34.59 -3.44 -10.05
C VAL A 822 -35.49 -2.62 -10.96
N ALA A 823 -36.01 -3.25 -12.02
CA ALA A 823 -36.89 -2.58 -12.95
C ALA A 823 -38.20 -2.14 -12.24
N LYS A 824 -38.58 -0.90 -12.46
CA LYS A 824 -39.82 -0.27 -11.94
C LYS A 824 -40.71 0.09 -13.10
N ALA A 825 -42.01 0.17 -12.80
CA ALA A 825 -42.97 0.68 -13.78
C ALA A 825 -42.68 2.16 -14.07
N PRO A 826 -42.64 2.61 -15.34
CA PRO A 826 -42.37 4.01 -15.69
C PRO A 826 -43.30 5.03 -14.99
N SER A 827 -44.49 4.61 -14.58
CA SER A 827 -45.44 5.42 -13.80
C SER A 827 -44.92 5.88 -12.42
N VAL A 828 -43.83 5.27 -11.94
CA VAL A 828 -43.16 5.64 -10.67
C VAL A 828 -42.21 6.84 -10.87
N GLY A 829 -41.93 7.22 -12.15
CA GLY A 829 -41.09 8.35 -12.50
C GLY A 829 -39.63 7.98 -12.77
N THR A 830 -39.22 6.72 -12.55
CA THR A 830 -37.91 6.16 -12.93
C THR A 830 -38.11 4.76 -13.46
N THR A 831 -37.15 4.31 -14.30
CA THR A 831 -37.18 2.94 -14.87
C THR A 831 -36.58 1.91 -13.93
N THR A 832 -35.72 2.32 -12.98
CA THR A 832 -35.04 1.46 -12.02
C THR A 832 -34.98 2.08 -10.63
N ALA A 833 -34.88 1.24 -9.62
CA ALA A 833 -34.55 1.61 -8.23
C ALA A 833 -33.57 0.60 -7.65
N LYS A 834 -32.72 1.04 -6.70
CA LYS A 834 -31.75 0.17 -6.03
C LYS A 834 -32.43 -0.68 -4.95
N GLU A 835 -32.22 -2.00 -4.98
CA GLU A 835 -32.72 -2.94 -3.98
C GLU A 835 -31.68 -4.01 -3.62
N ASN A 836 -31.79 -4.58 -2.42
CA ASN A 836 -30.92 -5.64 -1.94
C ASN A 836 -31.43 -7.02 -2.40
N MET A 837 -31.05 -7.48 -3.56
CA MET A 837 -31.57 -8.74 -4.14
C MET A 837 -30.48 -9.76 -4.53
N GLY A 838 -29.27 -9.32 -4.85
CA GLY A 838 -28.23 -10.19 -5.39
C GLY A 838 -27.58 -11.11 -4.34
N LYS A 839 -27.05 -12.25 -4.84
CA LYS A 839 -26.26 -13.18 -4.03
C LYS A 839 -25.13 -13.79 -4.84
N LEU A 840 -23.90 -13.72 -4.30
CA LEU A 840 -22.69 -14.30 -4.91
C LEU A 840 -22.01 -15.29 -3.98
N LEU A 841 -21.35 -16.28 -4.55
CA LEU A 841 -20.53 -17.26 -3.85
C LEU A 841 -19.13 -17.29 -4.45
N ASN A 842 -18.11 -17.20 -3.60
CA ASN A 842 -16.71 -17.51 -3.93
C ASN A 842 -16.22 -18.65 -3.06
N THR A 843 -15.72 -19.71 -3.69
CA THR A 843 -15.14 -20.87 -3.01
C THR A 843 -13.77 -21.15 -3.58
N GLY A 844 -12.78 -21.40 -2.72
CA GLY A 844 -11.44 -21.64 -3.23
C GLY A 844 -10.48 -22.29 -2.27
N ILE A 845 -9.31 -22.64 -2.83
CA ILE A 845 -8.17 -23.22 -2.13
C ILE A 845 -6.95 -22.34 -2.43
N GLU A 846 -6.19 -22.03 -1.40
CA GLU A 846 -4.93 -21.30 -1.50
C GLU A 846 -3.78 -22.15 -0.95
N LEU A 847 -2.67 -22.18 -1.67
CA LEU A 847 -1.44 -22.83 -1.29
C LEU A 847 -0.30 -21.82 -1.30
N GLN A 848 0.44 -21.74 -0.22
CA GLN A 848 1.69 -21.01 -0.13
C GLN A 848 2.78 -21.95 0.37
N THR A 849 3.89 -22.06 -0.37
CA THR A 849 4.99 -22.94 -0.01
C THR A 849 6.30 -22.22 -0.21
N ARG A 850 7.18 -22.31 0.76
CA ARG A 850 8.57 -21.85 0.68
C ARG A 850 9.50 -22.97 1.11
N VAL A 851 10.50 -23.25 0.26
CA VAL A 851 11.54 -24.26 0.52
C VAL A 851 12.91 -23.59 0.49
N VAL A 852 13.66 -23.67 1.58
CA VAL A 852 15.07 -23.28 1.62
C VAL A 852 15.90 -24.50 1.27
N ALA A 853 16.24 -24.61 -0.02
CA ALA A 853 16.95 -25.77 -0.56
C ALA A 853 18.41 -25.81 -0.04
N ILE A 854 19.10 -24.67 -0.05
CA ILE A 854 20.46 -24.54 0.44
C ILE A 854 20.57 -23.28 1.31
N SER A 855 21.15 -23.42 2.49
CA SER A 855 21.50 -22.28 3.33
C SER A 855 22.83 -22.53 4.00
N ASN A 856 23.86 -21.82 3.55
CA ASN A 856 25.20 -21.83 4.15
C ASN A 856 25.85 -20.46 4.01
N LYS A 857 27.06 -20.27 4.55
CA LYS A 857 27.81 -19.02 4.56
C LYS A 857 27.98 -18.35 3.18
N TYR A 858 28.01 -19.14 2.11
CA TYR A 858 28.34 -18.66 0.76
C TYR A 858 27.13 -18.66 -0.19
N LEU A 859 26.18 -19.58 0.03
CA LEU A 859 25.06 -19.81 -0.87
C LEU A 859 23.78 -19.95 -0.07
N ASN A 860 22.81 -19.10 -0.39
CA ASN A 860 21.46 -19.22 0.11
C ASN A 860 20.52 -19.34 -1.10
N TRP A 861 19.80 -20.45 -1.20
CA TRP A 861 18.86 -20.70 -2.28
C TRP A 861 17.51 -21.14 -1.75
N SER A 862 16.48 -20.36 -2.08
CA SER A 862 15.12 -20.67 -1.70
C SER A 862 14.19 -20.65 -2.91
N LEU A 863 13.17 -21.49 -2.85
CA LEU A 863 12.11 -21.64 -3.83
C LEU A 863 10.79 -21.27 -3.16
N SER A 864 9.90 -20.60 -3.88
CA SER A 864 8.56 -20.28 -3.43
C SER A 864 7.54 -20.65 -4.50
N LEU A 865 6.40 -21.16 -4.05
CA LEU A 865 5.25 -21.48 -4.88
C LEU A 865 3.99 -20.96 -4.19
N ASN A 866 3.27 -20.08 -4.85
CA ASN A 866 1.97 -19.61 -4.43
C ASN A 866 0.96 -20.00 -5.50
N MET A 867 -0.13 -20.65 -5.10
CA MET A 867 -1.21 -21.06 -5.98
C MET A 867 -2.55 -20.72 -5.36
N GLN A 868 -3.51 -20.39 -6.19
CA GLN A 868 -4.91 -20.25 -5.78
C GLN A 868 -5.83 -20.84 -6.84
N HIS A 869 -6.88 -21.47 -6.38
CA HIS A 869 -8.05 -21.83 -7.17
C HIS A 869 -9.24 -21.08 -6.59
N ASN A 870 -10.00 -20.36 -7.40
CA ASN A 870 -11.22 -19.68 -7.00
C ASN A 870 -12.34 -19.95 -8.00
N GLU A 871 -13.50 -20.34 -7.52
CA GLU A 871 -14.72 -20.50 -8.28
C GLU A 871 -15.74 -19.46 -7.81
N ASN A 872 -16.17 -18.59 -8.75
CA ASN A 872 -17.22 -17.58 -8.51
C ASN A 872 -18.55 -18.12 -9.07
N LYS A 873 -19.64 -17.95 -8.32
CA LYS A 873 -20.99 -18.32 -8.78
C LYS A 873 -22.03 -17.29 -8.39
N ILE A 874 -22.82 -16.87 -9.34
CA ILE A 874 -24.05 -16.10 -9.12
C ILE A 874 -25.10 -17.05 -8.54
N LYS A 875 -25.63 -16.75 -7.36
CA LYS A 875 -26.68 -17.52 -6.71
C LYS A 875 -28.06 -16.91 -6.90
N LYS A 876 -28.11 -15.59 -7.10
CA LYS A 876 -29.36 -14.87 -7.34
C LYS A 876 -29.09 -13.54 -8.06
N ILE A 877 -29.95 -13.21 -9.04
CA ILE A 877 -29.96 -11.92 -9.75
C ILE A 877 -31.30 -11.21 -9.56
N SER A 878 -31.40 -9.95 -10.03
CA SER A 878 -32.63 -9.18 -10.05
C SER A 878 -33.35 -9.31 -11.41
N ASN A 879 -34.65 -9.00 -11.41
CA ASN A 879 -35.44 -8.94 -12.63
C ASN A 879 -34.94 -7.87 -13.64
N ALA A 880 -34.30 -6.80 -13.16
CA ALA A 880 -33.69 -5.79 -14.03
C ALA A 880 -32.47 -6.35 -14.75
N LEU A 881 -31.65 -7.15 -14.08
CA LEU A 881 -30.53 -7.85 -14.72
C LEU A 881 -31.01 -8.90 -15.72
N GLU A 882 -32.10 -9.62 -15.44
CA GLU A 882 -32.71 -10.55 -16.40
C GLU A 882 -33.17 -9.80 -17.66
N LYS A 883 -33.86 -8.68 -17.50
CA LYS A 883 -34.30 -7.85 -18.64
C LYS A 883 -33.12 -7.24 -19.38
N MET A 884 -32.10 -6.77 -18.70
CA MET A 884 -30.86 -6.28 -19.32
C MET A 884 -30.16 -7.39 -20.13
N ASN A 885 -30.15 -8.62 -19.62
CA ASN A 885 -29.61 -9.77 -20.34
C ASN A 885 -30.40 -10.01 -21.64
N GLU A 886 -31.72 -9.90 -21.64
CA GLU A 886 -32.55 -10.02 -22.81
C GLU A 886 -32.23 -8.93 -23.85
N GLU A 887 -32.14 -7.66 -23.40
CA GLU A 887 -31.81 -6.53 -24.26
C GLU A 887 -30.39 -6.67 -24.86
N LEU A 888 -29.40 -7.07 -24.08
CA LEU A 888 -28.02 -7.28 -24.53
C LEU A 888 -27.91 -8.48 -25.48
N ASN A 889 -28.70 -9.53 -25.26
CA ASN A 889 -28.73 -10.69 -26.16
C ASN A 889 -29.37 -10.36 -27.51
N THR A 890 -30.27 -9.37 -27.59
CA THR A 890 -30.95 -8.95 -28.82
C THR A 890 -30.21 -7.83 -29.54
N ALA A 891 -29.24 -7.16 -28.90
CA ALA A 891 -28.46 -6.10 -29.52
C ALA A 891 -27.53 -6.68 -30.61
N ASN A 892 -27.83 -6.36 -31.88
CA ASN A 892 -27.00 -6.72 -33.01
C ASN A 892 -25.84 -5.73 -33.17
N GLY A 893 -24.61 -6.23 -33.37
CA GLY A 893 -23.50 -5.44 -33.87
C GLY A 893 -22.46 -5.02 -32.86
N THR A 894 -22.37 -5.64 -31.68
CA THR A 894 -21.22 -5.45 -30.77
C THR A 894 -20.10 -6.43 -31.12
N LEU A 895 -18.90 -5.89 -31.38
CA LEU A 895 -17.67 -6.68 -31.63
C LEU A 895 -17.25 -7.53 -30.42
N LEU A 896 -17.61 -7.08 -29.21
CA LEU A 896 -17.33 -7.80 -27.96
C LEU A 896 -18.64 -8.37 -27.40
N PRO A 897 -18.66 -9.63 -26.94
CA PRO A 897 -19.84 -10.20 -26.31
C PRO A 897 -20.11 -9.43 -24.99
N PRO A 898 -21.32 -8.85 -24.82
CA PRO A 898 -21.66 -8.16 -23.59
C PRO A 898 -21.72 -9.15 -22.40
N PRO A 899 -21.45 -8.72 -21.17
CA PRO A 899 -21.59 -9.55 -19.98
C PRO A 899 -23.04 -9.95 -19.80
N VAL A 900 -23.32 -11.26 -19.72
CA VAL A 900 -24.65 -11.81 -19.46
C VAL A 900 -24.63 -12.57 -18.16
N TYR A 901 -25.42 -12.12 -17.18
CA TYR A 901 -25.44 -12.66 -15.83
C TYR A 901 -26.49 -13.76 -15.68
N VAL A 902 -26.07 -15.00 -15.39
CA VAL A 902 -26.97 -16.14 -15.24
C VAL A 902 -26.73 -16.81 -13.90
N GLU A 903 -27.79 -17.16 -13.21
CA GLU A 903 -27.71 -17.93 -11.95
C GLU A 903 -27.02 -19.27 -12.16
N GLY A 904 -26.09 -19.61 -11.28
CA GLY A 904 -25.24 -20.79 -11.37
C GLY A 904 -23.93 -20.61 -12.09
N GLU A 905 -23.75 -19.55 -12.86
CA GLU A 905 -22.53 -19.25 -13.62
C GLU A 905 -21.67 -18.19 -12.92
N SER A 906 -20.45 -18.00 -13.43
CA SER A 906 -19.52 -16.96 -12.96
C SER A 906 -20.00 -15.56 -13.38
N LEU A 907 -19.66 -14.57 -12.56
CA LEU A 907 -19.86 -13.14 -12.86
C LEU A 907 -19.05 -12.69 -14.08
N SER A 908 -17.94 -13.34 -14.35
CA SER A 908 -17.00 -13.08 -15.45
C SER A 908 -17.08 -14.13 -16.57
N ALA A 909 -18.18 -14.88 -16.64
CA ALA A 909 -18.41 -15.89 -17.66
C ALA A 909 -18.44 -15.26 -19.06
N VAL A 910 -17.67 -15.84 -19.99
CA VAL A 910 -17.64 -15.45 -21.40
C VAL A 910 -18.61 -16.29 -22.19
N LYS A 911 -19.60 -15.64 -22.83
CA LYS A 911 -20.63 -16.31 -23.62
C LYS A 911 -20.53 -15.96 -25.10
N ALA A 912 -20.51 -16.97 -25.91
CA ALA A 912 -20.50 -16.83 -27.38
C ALA A 912 -21.30 -17.94 -28.04
N VAL A 913 -21.68 -17.73 -29.30
CA VAL A 913 -22.16 -18.80 -30.19
C VAL A 913 -20.94 -19.57 -30.69
N LYS A 914 -20.98 -20.88 -30.64
CA LYS A 914 -19.85 -21.72 -31.08
C LYS A 914 -19.68 -21.61 -32.60
N SER A 915 -18.48 -21.22 -33.05
CA SER A 915 -18.08 -21.33 -34.42
C SER A 915 -17.70 -22.77 -34.78
N GLY A 916 -18.23 -23.29 -35.84
CA GLY A 916 -17.82 -24.55 -36.46
C GLY A 916 -16.69 -24.36 -37.51
N GLY A 917 -16.20 -23.12 -37.65
CA GLY A 917 -15.23 -22.72 -38.65
C GLY A 917 -15.87 -22.12 -39.91
N ILE A 918 -15.07 -21.92 -40.93
CA ILE A 918 -15.53 -21.41 -42.24
C ILE A 918 -15.82 -22.58 -43.16
N ASP A 919 -17.00 -22.60 -43.78
CA ASP A 919 -17.33 -23.56 -44.81
C ASP A 919 -16.48 -23.30 -46.06
N PRO A 920 -15.61 -24.25 -46.48
CA PRO A 920 -14.72 -24.04 -47.61
C PRO A 920 -15.43 -23.89 -48.99
N ALA A 921 -16.70 -24.29 -49.09
CA ALA A 921 -17.47 -24.19 -50.31
C ALA A 921 -18.14 -22.82 -50.48
N THR A 922 -18.58 -22.20 -49.40
CA THR A 922 -19.34 -20.94 -49.43
C THR A 922 -18.57 -19.75 -48.84
N GLY A 923 -17.48 -19.99 -48.10
CA GLY A 923 -16.77 -18.95 -47.39
C GLY A 923 -17.54 -18.37 -46.16
N GLN A 924 -18.70 -18.94 -45.85
CA GLN A 924 -19.53 -18.48 -44.71
C GLN A 924 -19.11 -19.13 -43.42
N GLU A 925 -19.24 -18.41 -42.30
CA GLU A 925 -19.05 -18.97 -40.98
C GLU A 925 -20.19 -19.94 -40.66
N VAL A 926 -19.80 -21.13 -40.16
CA VAL A 926 -20.74 -22.14 -39.68
C VAL A 926 -20.87 -21.94 -38.16
N PHE A 927 -22.07 -21.69 -37.67
CA PHE A 927 -22.39 -21.67 -36.26
C PHE A 927 -22.91 -23.03 -35.80
N ILE A 928 -22.68 -23.33 -34.51
CA ILE A 928 -23.27 -24.52 -33.92
C ILE A 928 -24.40 -24.04 -33.01
N ASP A 929 -25.62 -24.47 -33.31
CA ASP A 929 -26.82 -24.12 -32.55
C ASP A 929 -26.84 -24.75 -31.14
N ARG A 930 -27.82 -24.38 -30.32
CA ARG A 930 -28.01 -24.92 -28.95
C ARG A 930 -28.27 -26.42 -28.93
N PHE A 931 -28.67 -27.03 -30.07
CA PHE A 931 -28.92 -28.46 -30.19
C PHE A 931 -27.70 -29.23 -30.72
N GLY A 932 -26.64 -28.51 -31.13
CA GLY A 932 -25.39 -29.09 -31.64
C GLY A 932 -25.37 -29.24 -33.17
N ASN A 933 -26.34 -28.67 -33.86
CA ASN A 933 -26.39 -28.73 -35.33
C ASN A 933 -25.65 -27.56 -36.00
N PRO A 934 -24.97 -27.79 -37.12
CA PRO A 934 -24.36 -26.71 -37.89
C PRO A 934 -25.43 -25.86 -38.60
N THR A 935 -25.25 -24.55 -38.58
CA THR A 935 -26.11 -23.56 -39.28
C THR A 935 -25.28 -22.39 -39.77
N PHE A 936 -25.72 -21.74 -40.86
CA PHE A 936 -25.11 -20.47 -41.31
C PHE A 936 -25.79 -19.24 -40.69
N VAL A 937 -26.86 -19.44 -39.88
CA VAL A 937 -27.60 -18.35 -39.27
C VAL A 937 -27.11 -18.15 -37.85
N TYR A 938 -26.53 -16.96 -37.58
CA TYR A 938 -26.20 -16.57 -36.24
C TYR A 938 -27.49 -16.33 -35.42
N ASN A 939 -27.58 -16.99 -34.26
CA ASN A 939 -28.70 -16.80 -33.35
C ASN A 939 -28.15 -16.59 -31.91
N TYR A 940 -28.39 -15.43 -31.36
CA TYR A 940 -27.95 -15.07 -30.03
C TYR A 940 -28.45 -16.00 -28.89
N TRP A 941 -29.55 -16.71 -29.12
CA TRP A 941 -30.05 -17.73 -28.18
C TRP A 941 -29.17 -18.98 -28.09
N ASP A 942 -28.26 -19.15 -29.05
CA ASP A 942 -27.33 -20.29 -29.11
C ASP A 942 -26.03 -20.01 -28.32
N LYS A 943 -25.93 -18.84 -27.69
CA LYS A 943 -24.78 -18.52 -26.84
C LYS A 943 -24.65 -19.49 -25.65
N ARG A 944 -23.43 -19.97 -25.43
CA ARG A 944 -23.04 -20.82 -24.31
C ARG A 944 -21.81 -20.27 -23.61
N THR A 945 -21.60 -20.65 -22.36
CA THR A 945 -20.39 -20.31 -21.62
C THR A 945 -19.24 -21.14 -22.15
N TYR A 946 -18.18 -20.47 -22.62
CA TYR A 946 -16.95 -21.09 -23.13
C TYR A 946 -15.76 -20.90 -22.22
N GLY A 947 -15.81 -19.98 -21.28
CA GLY A 947 -14.73 -19.69 -20.37
C GLY A 947 -15.10 -18.67 -19.32
N ASP A 948 -14.10 -18.27 -18.59
CA ASP A 948 -14.18 -17.26 -17.56
C ASP A 948 -13.08 -16.22 -17.81
N SER A 949 -13.38 -14.94 -17.84
CA SER A 949 -12.38 -13.90 -18.02
C SER A 949 -11.51 -13.73 -16.76
N ASP A 950 -12.02 -14.09 -15.58
CA ASP A 950 -11.22 -14.20 -14.38
C ASP A 950 -10.58 -15.61 -14.32
N PRO A 951 -9.27 -15.74 -14.10
CA PRO A 951 -8.62 -17.05 -14.03
C PRO A 951 -9.11 -17.84 -12.81
N THR A 952 -9.60 -19.07 -13.06
CA THR A 952 -10.02 -19.99 -12.00
C THR A 952 -8.84 -20.59 -11.24
N LEU A 953 -7.68 -20.68 -11.88
CA LEU A 953 -6.42 -21.13 -11.30
C LEU A 953 -5.34 -20.13 -11.65
N SER A 954 -4.64 -19.63 -10.65
CA SER A 954 -3.50 -18.74 -10.81
C SER A 954 -2.41 -19.05 -9.80
N GLY A 955 -1.18 -18.67 -10.11
CA GLY A 955 -0.06 -18.91 -9.20
C GLY A 955 1.20 -18.20 -9.64
N THR A 956 2.17 -18.18 -8.71
CA THR A 956 3.51 -17.64 -8.92
C THR A 956 4.55 -18.64 -8.44
N PHE A 957 5.58 -18.81 -9.23
CA PHE A 957 6.77 -19.55 -8.86
C PHE A 957 7.94 -18.59 -8.79
N GLY A 958 8.69 -18.66 -7.69
CA GLY A 958 9.85 -17.80 -7.45
C GLY A 958 11.07 -18.61 -7.05
N THR A 959 12.25 -18.16 -7.50
CA THR A 959 13.53 -18.65 -7.04
C THR A 959 14.36 -17.47 -6.57
N TYR A 960 14.97 -17.58 -5.41
CA TYR A 960 15.84 -16.57 -4.82
C TYR A 960 17.19 -17.19 -4.49
N LEU A 961 18.22 -16.70 -5.12
CA LEU A 961 19.58 -17.19 -4.99
C LEU A 961 20.51 -16.06 -4.55
N THR A 962 21.21 -16.23 -3.45
CA THR A 962 22.26 -15.32 -2.99
C THR A 962 23.58 -16.08 -2.92
N PHE A 963 24.58 -15.58 -3.61
CA PHE A 963 25.93 -16.14 -3.61
C PHE A 963 26.96 -15.08 -3.24
N LYS A 964 27.68 -15.25 -2.13
CA LYS A 964 28.71 -14.32 -1.63
C LYS A 964 28.25 -12.85 -1.60
N GLY A 965 26.96 -12.60 -1.27
CA GLY A 965 26.38 -11.25 -1.20
C GLY A 965 25.81 -10.72 -2.52
N PHE A 966 25.90 -11.47 -3.63
CA PHE A 966 25.16 -11.18 -4.87
C PHE A 966 23.81 -11.91 -4.87
N SER A 967 22.73 -11.19 -5.13
CA SER A 967 21.38 -11.74 -5.21
C SER A 967 20.74 -11.50 -6.56
#